data_b547db0c91ee5ffd6e286ee7bbff4ff9
#
_entry.id   b547db0c91ee5ffd6e286ee7bbff4ff9
#
_cell.length_a   1.000
_cell.length_b   1.000
_cell.length_c   1.000
_cell.angle_alpha   90.00
_cell.angle_beta   90.00
_cell.angle_gamma   90.00
#
_symmetry.space_group_name_H-M   'P 1'
#
loop_
_entity.id
_entity.type
_entity.pdbx_description
1 polymer ?
#
loop_
_entity_poly.entity_id
_entity_poly.type
_entity_poly.pdbx_seq_one_letter_code
_entity_poly.pdbx_strand_id
1 'polypeptide(L)'
;MKHHLKSLFALGLQFNQIEDVRERLMDIWCVKGSWDDFLDKLNKIGEIEKHRILIIIDGINEGLGNRLWPDVLAGIEADILQYPNLGLIISARTFSNTNMLDEISKDKATITIEGFQGMEDEAIKYMTGKFGVTFPQISNFRKEFSNPLFLKLYCQAYSSSTAPMPKSFLDVIKLYLGKVNEKLASKYNYHAALYNYTQQVANVLTELYASQKTVEMVKFHKFDDLLKEVKNILPNDIVYNYLQDLVSDGVLISYINKQGEILVDFNFDLVGDYMYAAALIDKQWKEYVGRIFDNGIYEATCVLLPLMKGIEITNYHISNISYGHRQQLFVDTLKQRFFISSDAIIEIDKIKNIDLDLFYEILPILAIHSECHSTIEMVNNELKGMSMIERDQKWSMHFTINNYDPSRTELIKFSKWAASISRKSASIMPDIVAKQAACILIWSFSSPYRLLRDVATKATINLLQDKPNVLIGLIDFFNDVNDPYIQQRLYAVVHGCVYRGKCCESVELGKKVFEAVFNTPIVRPDILLRDYARCAIDFINQCTPIDGINIKKIEPPYGVNFNFNQCPKRETVESKYHLDETMGFDKKTVFTQNKILSSMETEYSNGVCGYGDFGRYTFEAYLRSWEDCEGYSASLLRNYALYI
;
A
#
# COMPACT_ATOMS: atom_id res chain seq x y z
N MET A 1 -30.85 10.16 3.41
CA MET A 1 -31.93 9.31 3.94
C MET A 1 -31.27 8.19 4.73
N LYS A 2 -31.57 8.03 6.04
CA LYS A 2 -31.12 6.86 6.80
C LYS A 2 -32.03 5.70 6.42
N HIS A 3 -31.52 4.74 5.66
CA HIS A 3 -32.23 3.50 5.39
C HIS A 3 -32.14 2.62 6.64
N HIS A 4 -33.23 2.36 7.30
CA HIS A 4 -33.32 1.40 8.42
C HIS A 4 -33.44 -0.02 7.85
N LEU A 5 -32.31 -0.57 7.38
CA LEU A 5 -32.26 -1.98 6.96
C LEU A 5 -32.17 -2.86 8.20
N LYS A 6 -33.06 -3.88 8.27
CA LYS A 6 -32.99 -4.89 9.33
C LYS A 6 -31.87 -5.88 9.02
N SER A 7 -31.04 -6.18 10.01
CA SER A 7 -29.94 -7.13 9.88
C SER A 7 -29.71 -7.88 11.20
N LEU A 8 -29.15 -9.06 11.10
CA LEU A 8 -28.63 -9.83 12.22
C LEU A 8 -27.12 -9.79 12.19
N PHE A 9 -26.50 -9.65 13.34
CA PHE A 9 -25.06 -9.47 13.45
C PHE A 9 -24.48 -10.49 14.42
N ALA A 10 -23.35 -11.10 14.04
CA ALA A 10 -22.54 -11.96 14.90
C ALA A 10 -21.05 -11.63 14.70
N LEU A 11 -20.25 -11.80 15.75
CA LEU A 11 -18.81 -11.65 15.71
C LEU A 11 -18.12 -13.01 15.64
N GLY A 12 -17.09 -13.15 14.82
CA GLY A 12 -16.27 -14.35 14.73
C GLY A 12 -15.69 -14.79 16.08
N LEU A 13 -15.32 -13.82 16.94
CA LEU A 13 -14.90 -14.06 18.33
C LEU A 13 -15.90 -14.84 19.19
N GLN A 14 -17.20 -14.82 18.86
CA GLN A 14 -18.24 -15.54 19.58
C GLN A 14 -18.24 -17.04 19.30
N PHE A 15 -17.43 -17.49 18.30
CA PHE A 15 -17.23 -18.88 17.91
C PHE A 15 -15.89 -19.38 18.43
N ASN A 16 -15.84 -19.65 19.71
CA ASN A 16 -14.62 -20.00 20.43
C ASN A 16 -14.55 -21.47 20.89
N GLN A 17 -15.49 -22.28 20.47
CA GLN A 17 -15.58 -23.71 20.73
C GLN A 17 -16.00 -24.48 19.48
N ILE A 18 -15.65 -25.77 19.39
CA ILE A 18 -16.12 -26.65 18.33
C ILE A 18 -17.57 -27.03 18.68
N GLU A 19 -18.51 -26.42 17.96
CA GLU A 19 -19.95 -26.58 18.16
C GLU A 19 -20.68 -26.42 16.83
N ASP A 20 -21.96 -26.79 16.78
CA ASP A 20 -22.78 -26.50 15.62
C ASP A 20 -22.97 -24.98 15.47
N VAL A 21 -22.49 -24.44 14.34
CA VAL A 21 -22.51 -23.00 14.07
C VAL A 21 -23.93 -22.46 13.97
N ARG A 22 -24.91 -23.27 13.48
CA ARG A 22 -26.32 -22.91 13.38
C ARG A 22 -26.94 -22.72 14.76
N GLU A 23 -26.68 -23.68 15.65
CA GLU A 23 -27.15 -23.59 17.05
C GLU A 23 -26.49 -22.38 17.72
N ARG A 24 -25.20 -22.15 17.48
CA ARG A 24 -24.49 -21.02 18.05
C ARG A 24 -25.02 -19.68 17.57
N LEU A 25 -25.32 -19.53 16.29
CA LEU A 25 -25.94 -18.31 15.73
C LEU A 25 -27.33 -18.08 16.37
N MET A 26 -28.13 -19.12 16.51
CA MET A 26 -29.41 -19.04 17.19
C MET A 26 -29.30 -18.57 18.65
N ASP A 27 -28.31 -19.08 19.37
CA ASP A 27 -28.01 -18.67 20.74
C ASP A 27 -27.56 -17.21 20.83
N ILE A 28 -26.65 -16.78 19.95
CA ILE A 28 -26.17 -15.39 19.86
C ILE A 28 -27.35 -14.42 19.67
N TRP A 29 -28.32 -14.79 18.84
CA TRP A 29 -29.48 -13.97 18.54
C TRP A 29 -30.68 -14.22 19.50
N CYS A 30 -30.47 -15.04 20.54
CA CYS A 30 -31.50 -15.39 21.52
C CYS A 30 -32.80 -15.96 20.87
N VAL A 31 -32.63 -16.75 19.82
CA VAL A 31 -33.75 -17.36 19.08
C VAL A 31 -33.93 -18.82 19.50
N LYS A 32 -35.17 -19.23 19.71
CA LYS A 32 -35.53 -20.63 20.03
C LYS A 32 -36.25 -21.26 18.84
N GLY A 33 -36.01 -22.55 18.60
CA GLY A 33 -36.65 -23.32 17.54
C GLY A 33 -35.62 -23.96 16.61
N SER A 34 -36.04 -24.37 15.42
CA SER A 34 -35.14 -24.91 14.40
C SER A 34 -34.52 -23.80 13.54
N TRP A 35 -33.34 -24.08 12.99
CA TRP A 35 -32.65 -23.18 12.05
C TRP A 35 -33.51 -22.87 10.83
N ASP A 36 -34.13 -23.88 10.24
CA ASP A 36 -34.95 -23.72 9.03
C ASP A 36 -36.21 -22.88 9.28
N ASP A 37 -36.93 -23.11 10.41
CA ASP A 37 -38.09 -22.29 10.80
C ASP A 37 -37.68 -20.82 11.03
N PHE A 38 -36.47 -20.60 11.53
CA PHE A 38 -35.96 -19.27 11.75
C PHE A 38 -35.67 -18.55 10.42
N LEU A 39 -34.99 -19.21 9.48
CA LEU A 39 -34.72 -18.64 8.16
C LEU A 39 -36.00 -18.36 7.38
N ASP A 40 -37.01 -19.28 7.46
CA ASP A 40 -38.30 -19.06 6.82
C ASP A 40 -39.02 -17.80 7.38
N LYS A 41 -39.01 -17.61 8.69
CA LYS A 41 -39.54 -16.40 9.33
C LYS A 41 -38.84 -15.14 8.89
N LEU A 42 -37.49 -15.17 8.83
CA LEU A 42 -36.70 -14.02 8.36
C LEU A 42 -37.01 -13.71 6.89
N ASN A 43 -37.14 -14.73 6.05
CA ASN A 43 -37.49 -14.56 4.65
C ASN A 43 -38.86 -13.89 4.48
N LYS A 44 -39.85 -14.30 5.26
CA LYS A 44 -41.18 -13.66 5.29
C LYS A 44 -41.13 -12.20 5.74
N ILE A 45 -40.28 -11.90 6.72
CA ILE A 45 -40.05 -10.50 7.14
C ILE A 45 -39.42 -9.70 5.97
N GLY A 46 -38.45 -10.26 5.27
CA GLY A 46 -37.84 -9.62 4.11
C GLY A 46 -38.81 -9.36 2.96
N GLU A 47 -39.76 -10.29 2.74
CA GLU A 47 -40.83 -10.14 1.77
C GLU A 47 -41.77 -8.98 2.15
N ILE A 48 -42.20 -8.90 3.41
CA ILE A 48 -43.05 -7.81 3.92
C ILE A 48 -42.34 -6.45 3.81
N GLU A 49 -41.08 -6.38 4.19
CA GLU A 49 -40.31 -5.16 4.17
C GLU A 49 -39.85 -4.77 2.76
N LYS A 50 -40.01 -5.64 1.76
CA LYS A 50 -39.58 -5.47 0.36
C LYS A 50 -38.07 -5.24 0.20
N HIS A 51 -37.27 -5.79 1.08
CA HIS A 51 -35.83 -5.78 0.99
C HIS A 51 -35.22 -7.02 1.67
N ARG A 52 -34.01 -7.38 1.30
CA ARG A 52 -33.30 -8.51 1.92
C ARG A 52 -32.94 -8.22 3.36
N ILE A 53 -33.15 -9.19 4.23
CA ILE A 53 -32.62 -9.20 5.58
C ILE A 53 -31.16 -9.71 5.51
N LEU A 54 -30.24 -8.96 6.03
CA LEU A 54 -28.82 -9.30 5.98
C LEU A 54 -28.40 -10.04 7.25
N ILE A 55 -27.78 -11.19 7.06
CA ILE A 55 -27.04 -11.91 8.09
C ILE A 55 -25.57 -11.50 7.93
N ILE A 56 -24.99 -10.87 8.94
CA ILE A 56 -23.65 -10.31 8.93
C ILE A 56 -22.79 -11.05 9.96
N ILE A 57 -21.72 -11.67 9.50
CA ILE A 57 -20.73 -12.32 10.36
C ILE A 57 -19.41 -11.60 10.18
N ASP A 58 -19.01 -10.85 11.19
CA ASP A 58 -17.82 -10.02 11.15
C ASP A 58 -16.63 -10.74 11.77
N GLY A 59 -15.50 -10.77 11.05
CA GLY A 59 -14.26 -11.34 11.52
C GLY A 59 -14.26 -12.87 11.63
N ILE A 60 -14.70 -13.62 10.61
CA ILE A 60 -14.77 -15.10 10.65
C ILE A 60 -13.43 -15.79 10.93
N ASN A 61 -12.31 -15.10 10.73
CA ASN A 61 -10.97 -15.58 11.05
C ASN A 61 -10.62 -15.48 12.55
N GLU A 62 -11.44 -14.84 13.36
CA GLU A 62 -11.24 -14.65 14.78
C GLU A 62 -11.74 -15.86 15.59
N GLY A 63 -11.29 -16.01 16.84
CA GLY A 63 -11.64 -17.18 17.67
C GLY A 63 -11.10 -18.48 17.07
N LEU A 64 -11.94 -19.51 16.99
CA LEU A 64 -11.63 -20.78 16.30
C LEU A 64 -11.89 -20.71 14.77
N GLY A 65 -12.02 -19.52 14.21
CA GLY A 65 -12.49 -19.33 12.86
C GLY A 65 -11.74 -20.12 11.78
N ASN A 66 -10.44 -20.14 11.82
CA ASN A 66 -9.61 -20.88 10.85
C ASN A 66 -9.84 -22.41 10.86
N ARG A 67 -10.41 -22.96 11.94
CA ARG A 67 -10.69 -24.39 12.08
C ARG A 67 -12.16 -24.74 11.86
N LEU A 68 -13.04 -23.79 12.19
CA LEU A 68 -14.48 -24.03 12.19
C LEU A 68 -15.12 -23.75 10.83
N TRP A 69 -14.81 -22.60 10.25
CA TRP A 69 -15.50 -22.11 9.08
C TRP A 69 -15.22 -22.85 7.77
N PRO A 70 -14.00 -23.38 7.48
CA PRO A 70 -13.75 -24.11 6.24
C PRO A 70 -14.73 -25.24 5.99
N ASP A 71 -15.09 -25.97 7.05
CA ASP A 71 -15.93 -27.16 6.95
C ASP A 71 -17.45 -26.86 6.93
N VAL A 72 -17.88 -25.72 7.49
CA VAL A 72 -19.31 -25.44 7.71
C VAL A 72 -19.87 -24.30 6.89
N LEU A 73 -19.04 -23.41 6.40
CA LEU A 73 -19.48 -22.18 5.74
C LEU A 73 -20.30 -22.45 4.47
N ALA A 74 -19.87 -23.39 3.65
CA ALA A 74 -20.58 -23.77 2.44
C ALA A 74 -22.01 -24.29 2.73
N GLY A 75 -22.18 -25.02 3.86
CA GLY A 75 -23.49 -25.48 4.31
C GLY A 75 -24.39 -24.33 4.76
N ILE A 76 -23.88 -23.40 5.55
CA ILE A 76 -24.63 -22.21 6.00
C ILE A 76 -25.01 -21.32 4.82
N GLU A 77 -24.10 -21.14 3.89
CA GLU A 77 -24.37 -20.39 2.67
C GLU A 77 -25.48 -21.05 1.85
N ALA A 78 -25.41 -22.36 1.66
CA ALA A 78 -26.44 -23.10 0.93
C ALA A 78 -27.82 -22.99 1.60
N ASP A 79 -27.87 -23.04 2.94
CA ASP A 79 -29.12 -22.85 3.69
C ASP A 79 -29.71 -21.46 3.44
N ILE A 80 -28.91 -20.41 3.53
CA ILE A 80 -29.37 -19.01 3.38
C ILE A 80 -29.77 -18.70 1.94
N LEU A 81 -29.04 -19.22 0.95
CA LEU A 81 -29.28 -18.97 -0.48
C LEU A 81 -30.60 -19.57 -0.98
N GLN A 82 -31.21 -20.53 -0.25
CA GLN A 82 -32.54 -21.05 -0.57
C GLN A 82 -33.62 -19.98 -0.39
N TYR A 83 -33.35 -18.92 0.35
CA TYR A 83 -34.32 -17.88 0.71
C TYR A 83 -34.03 -16.57 -0.03
N PRO A 84 -34.86 -16.17 -1.02
CA PRO A 84 -34.58 -15.04 -1.91
C PRO A 84 -34.50 -13.68 -1.20
N ASN A 85 -35.14 -13.54 -0.04
CA ASN A 85 -35.15 -12.30 0.74
C ASN A 85 -34.13 -12.29 1.87
N LEU A 86 -33.16 -13.23 1.86
CA LEU A 86 -32.01 -13.23 2.76
C LEU A 86 -30.73 -12.90 2.00
N GLY A 87 -29.72 -12.41 2.73
CA GLY A 87 -28.39 -12.18 2.22
C GLY A 87 -27.35 -12.43 3.30
N LEU A 88 -26.20 -12.97 2.92
CA LEU A 88 -25.08 -13.24 3.80
C LEU A 88 -23.93 -12.28 3.47
N ILE A 89 -23.41 -11.59 4.49
CA ILE A 89 -22.18 -10.77 4.41
C ILE A 89 -21.20 -11.34 5.43
N ILE A 90 -20.00 -11.60 4.96
CA ILE A 90 -18.92 -12.14 5.78
C ILE A 90 -17.73 -11.20 5.66
N SER A 91 -17.10 -10.86 6.79
CA SER A 91 -15.82 -10.19 6.76
C SER A 91 -14.72 -11.10 7.30
N ALA A 92 -13.53 -10.95 6.74
CA ALA A 92 -12.32 -11.62 7.20
C ALA A 92 -11.10 -10.73 6.95
N ARG A 93 -10.04 -10.93 7.71
CA ARG A 93 -8.75 -10.26 7.45
C ARG A 93 -8.05 -10.91 6.27
N THR A 94 -7.51 -10.11 5.36
CA THR A 94 -6.81 -10.58 4.15
C THR A 94 -5.54 -11.40 4.43
N PHE A 95 -4.94 -11.26 5.61
CA PHE A 95 -3.69 -11.95 5.98
C PHE A 95 -3.87 -13.27 6.70
N SER A 96 -5.07 -13.58 7.14
CA SER A 96 -5.34 -14.84 7.84
C SER A 96 -5.69 -15.95 6.86
N ASN A 97 -4.70 -16.78 6.50
CA ASN A 97 -4.88 -17.99 5.68
C ASN A 97 -5.41 -17.73 4.25
N THR A 98 -4.51 -17.42 3.34
CA THR A 98 -4.82 -17.24 1.90
C THR A 98 -5.67 -18.39 1.35
N ASN A 99 -5.42 -19.63 1.76
CA ASN A 99 -6.16 -20.80 1.29
C ASN A 99 -7.65 -20.78 1.65
N MET A 100 -8.00 -20.36 2.88
CA MET A 100 -9.40 -20.28 3.32
C MET A 100 -10.16 -19.18 2.58
N LEU A 101 -9.54 -18.01 2.42
CA LEU A 101 -10.18 -16.89 1.71
C LEU A 101 -10.28 -17.15 0.21
N ASP A 102 -9.28 -17.78 -0.39
CA ASP A 102 -9.28 -18.14 -1.80
C ASP A 102 -10.37 -19.17 -2.13
N GLU A 103 -10.61 -20.12 -1.23
CA GLU A 103 -11.72 -21.08 -1.39
C GLU A 103 -13.08 -20.43 -1.18
N ILE A 104 -13.22 -19.56 -0.18
CA ILE A 104 -14.47 -18.86 0.14
C ILE A 104 -14.82 -17.81 -0.92
N SER A 105 -13.83 -17.12 -1.47
CA SER A 105 -14.05 -16.02 -2.45
C SER A 105 -14.23 -16.49 -3.89
N LYS A 106 -13.97 -17.76 -4.19
CA LYS A 106 -14.20 -18.31 -5.53
C LYS A 106 -15.66 -18.10 -5.94
N ASP A 107 -15.84 -17.42 -7.06
CA ASP A 107 -17.14 -17.13 -7.67
C ASP A 107 -18.10 -16.24 -6.86
N LYS A 108 -17.59 -15.48 -5.87
CA LYS A 108 -18.38 -14.58 -5.01
C LYS A 108 -18.03 -13.12 -5.19
N ALA A 109 -19.01 -12.25 -4.97
CA ALA A 109 -18.76 -10.81 -4.94
C ALA A 109 -17.88 -10.46 -3.72
N THR A 110 -16.63 -10.15 -3.96
CA THR A 110 -15.66 -9.84 -2.90
C THR A 110 -15.27 -8.37 -2.99
N ILE A 111 -15.28 -7.69 -1.84
CA ILE A 111 -14.82 -6.31 -1.69
C ILE A 111 -13.64 -6.33 -0.73
N THR A 112 -12.46 -5.92 -1.20
CA THR A 112 -11.30 -5.75 -0.34
C THR A 112 -11.25 -4.31 0.15
N ILE A 113 -11.20 -4.13 1.48
CA ILE A 113 -11.04 -2.82 2.12
C ILE A 113 -9.59 -2.68 2.55
N GLU A 114 -8.83 -1.90 1.80
CA GLU A 114 -7.41 -1.65 2.07
C GLU A 114 -7.20 -0.50 3.10
N GLY A 115 -8.11 -0.33 4.03
CA GLY A 115 -8.08 0.75 5.01
C GLY A 115 -8.26 2.13 4.35
N PHE A 116 -7.35 3.06 4.67
CA PHE A 116 -7.34 4.43 4.12
C PHE A 116 -6.38 4.59 2.94
N GLN A 117 -5.98 3.51 2.29
CA GLN A 117 -5.03 3.57 1.18
C GLN A 117 -5.54 4.46 0.05
N GLY A 118 -4.75 5.48 -0.32
CA GLY A 118 -5.11 6.49 -1.31
C GLY A 118 -6.04 7.60 -0.78
N MET A 119 -6.41 7.55 0.52
CA MET A 119 -7.18 8.57 1.25
C MET A 119 -6.50 8.95 2.57
N GLU A 120 -5.21 8.67 2.70
CA GLU A 120 -4.45 8.85 3.95
C GLU A 120 -4.52 10.30 4.44
N ASP A 121 -4.35 11.26 3.54
CA ASP A 121 -4.37 12.69 3.90
C ASP A 121 -5.73 13.15 4.43
N GLU A 122 -6.82 12.66 3.82
CA GLU A 122 -8.19 12.96 4.27
C GLU A 122 -8.47 12.28 5.61
N ALA A 123 -8.07 11.01 5.75
CA ALA A 123 -8.21 10.27 7.00
C ALA A 123 -7.40 10.91 8.13
N ILE A 124 -6.14 11.29 7.87
CA ILE A 124 -5.28 12.00 8.81
C ILE A 124 -5.94 13.32 9.21
N LYS A 125 -6.37 14.14 8.25
CA LYS A 125 -7.03 15.42 8.50
C LYS A 125 -8.29 15.27 9.35
N TYR A 126 -9.13 14.27 9.02
CA TYR A 126 -10.35 13.98 9.77
C TYR A 126 -10.03 13.53 11.20
N MET A 127 -9.14 12.55 11.34
CA MET A 127 -8.81 11.96 12.64
C MET A 127 -8.06 12.94 13.54
N THR A 128 -7.09 13.69 13.02
CA THR A 128 -6.37 14.70 13.79
C THR A 128 -7.30 15.83 14.23
N GLY A 129 -8.22 16.27 13.38
CA GLY A 129 -9.25 17.23 13.75
C GLY A 129 -10.17 16.71 14.85
N LYS A 130 -10.61 15.44 14.77
CA LYS A 130 -11.46 14.78 15.76
C LYS A 130 -10.79 14.63 17.13
N PHE A 131 -9.50 14.32 17.16
CA PHE A 131 -8.74 14.10 18.40
C PHE A 131 -7.97 15.34 18.89
N GLY A 132 -8.03 16.46 18.16
CA GLY A 132 -7.30 17.67 18.51
C GLY A 132 -5.77 17.51 18.43
N VAL A 133 -5.29 16.58 17.61
CA VAL A 133 -3.86 16.30 17.46
C VAL A 133 -3.26 17.32 16.51
N THR A 134 -2.29 18.09 17.01
CA THR A 134 -1.39 18.84 16.14
C THR A 134 -0.40 17.85 15.57
N PHE A 135 -0.52 17.53 14.29
CA PHE A 135 0.39 16.60 13.63
C PHE A 135 1.81 17.16 13.76
N PRO A 136 2.74 16.51 14.45
CA PRO A 136 4.14 16.83 14.27
C PRO A 136 4.44 16.68 12.78
N GLN A 137 5.41 17.43 12.24
CA GLN A 137 5.78 17.36 10.82
C GLN A 137 6.34 15.96 10.48
N ILE A 138 5.48 14.98 10.50
CA ILE A 138 5.81 13.61 10.19
C ILE A 138 5.81 13.52 8.67
N SER A 139 6.85 12.94 8.16
CA SER A 139 6.82 12.43 6.81
C SER A 139 5.62 11.48 6.67
N ASN A 140 4.55 11.93 6.03
CA ASN A 140 3.31 11.16 5.80
C ASN A 140 3.52 10.02 4.78
N PHE A 141 4.77 9.54 4.64
CA PHE A 141 5.15 8.50 3.68
C PHE A 141 4.82 7.12 4.14
N ARG A 142 4.35 7.00 5.38
CA ARG A 142 4.24 5.69 6.00
C ARG A 142 2.87 5.13 5.68
N LYS A 143 2.86 4.01 4.98
CA LYS A 143 1.66 3.20 4.72
C LYS A 143 0.91 2.81 6.00
N GLU A 144 1.54 2.93 7.15
CA GLU A 144 0.94 2.66 8.46
C GLU A 144 -0.27 3.55 8.73
N PHE A 145 -0.26 4.79 8.23
CA PHE A 145 -1.44 5.66 8.36
C PHE A 145 -2.60 5.27 7.46
N SER A 146 -2.37 4.38 6.51
CA SER A 146 -3.47 3.73 5.79
C SER A 146 -4.23 2.73 6.66
N ASN A 147 -3.62 2.24 7.76
CA ASN A 147 -4.28 1.38 8.73
C ASN A 147 -5.17 2.21 9.66
N PRO A 148 -6.51 2.03 9.66
CA PRO A 148 -7.43 2.82 10.47
C PRO A 148 -7.20 2.69 11.97
N LEU A 149 -6.82 1.51 12.44
CA LEU A 149 -6.53 1.26 13.85
C LEU A 149 -5.24 1.98 14.26
N PHE A 150 -4.17 1.85 13.46
CA PHE A 150 -2.92 2.57 13.73
C PHE A 150 -3.16 4.07 13.84
N LEU A 151 -3.85 4.66 12.87
CA LEU A 151 -4.15 6.10 12.87
C LEU A 151 -4.99 6.51 14.09
N LYS A 152 -5.97 5.69 14.46
CA LYS A 152 -6.79 5.94 15.66
C LYS A 152 -5.94 5.91 16.93
N LEU A 153 -5.17 4.85 17.16
CA LEU A 153 -4.31 4.70 18.35
C LEU A 153 -3.24 5.79 18.40
N TYR A 154 -2.65 6.11 17.23
CA TYR A 154 -1.72 7.22 17.10
C TYR A 154 -2.34 8.55 17.55
N CYS A 155 -3.51 8.89 17.03
CA CYS A 155 -4.20 10.13 17.42
C CYS A 155 -4.57 10.14 18.90
N GLN A 156 -4.98 9.00 19.46
CA GLN A 156 -5.25 8.87 20.89
C GLN A 156 -3.98 9.05 21.72
N ALA A 157 -2.86 8.46 21.31
CA ALA A 157 -1.58 8.55 22.00
C ALA A 157 -0.98 9.97 21.96
N TYR A 158 -1.15 10.66 20.83
CA TYR A 158 -0.57 11.99 20.61
C TYR A 158 -1.52 13.17 20.89
N SER A 159 -2.72 12.92 21.35
CA SER A 159 -3.64 13.98 21.78
C SER A 159 -3.08 14.72 23.01
N SER A 160 -2.23 15.69 22.84
CA SER A 160 -1.52 16.46 23.87
C SER A 160 -0.09 15.99 24.20
N SER A 161 0.55 15.21 23.35
CA SER A 161 1.90 14.68 23.57
C SER A 161 2.94 15.37 22.69
N THR A 162 4.14 15.60 23.25
CA THR A 162 5.36 16.02 22.53
C THR A 162 6.30 14.84 22.31
N ALA A 163 5.79 13.59 22.38
CA ALA A 163 6.59 12.39 22.25
C ALA A 163 7.30 12.32 20.87
N PRO A 164 8.50 11.72 20.78
CA PRO A 164 9.20 11.55 19.52
C PRO A 164 8.44 10.59 18.59
N MET A 165 8.79 10.64 17.30
CA MET A 165 8.26 9.70 16.30
C MET A 165 8.41 8.25 16.74
N PRO A 166 7.34 7.43 16.64
CA PRO A 166 7.43 6.01 16.93
C PRO A 166 8.37 5.31 15.92
N LYS A 167 9.09 4.31 16.38
CA LYS A 167 9.92 3.44 15.52
C LYS A 167 9.17 2.19 15.08
N SER A 168 8.09 1.85 15.78
CA SER A 168 7.24 0.71 15.51
C SER A 168 5.82 0.94 16.01
N PHE A 169 4.90 0.07 15.62
CA PHE A 169 3.55 0.07 16.20
C PHE A 169 3.56 -0.17 17.72
N LEU A 170 4.53 -0.93 18.21
CA LEU A 170 4.70 -1.16 19.65
C LEU A 170 4.90 0.15 20.44
N ASP A 171 5.62 1.12 19.87
CA ASP A 171 5.80 2.42 20.51
C ASP A 171 4.48 3.20 20.62
N VAL A 172 3.65 3.10 19.58
CA VAL A 172 2.29 3.71 19.58
C VAL A 172 1.41 3.04 20.65
N ILE A 173 1.48 1.70 20.76
CA ILE A 173 0.75 0.94 21.79
C ILE A 173 1.18 1.40 23.19
N LYS A 174 2.48 1.48 23.46
CA LYS A 174 3.02 1.93 24.76
C LYS A 174 2.54 3.35 25.12
N LEU A 175 2.55 4.27 24.15
CA LEU A 175 2.03 5.62 24.35
C LEU A 175 0.52 5.61 24.63
N TYR A 176 -0.24 4.82 23.89
CA TYR A 176 -1.69 4.65 24.11
C TYR A 176 -1.99 4.11 25.51
N LEU A 177 -1.30 3.05 25.94
CA LEU A 177 -1.44 2.49 27.28
C LEU A 177 -1.07 3.52 28.36
N GLY A 178 -0.03 4.34 28.11
CA GLY A 178 0.35 5.45 28.98
C GLY A 178 -0.77 6.48 29.14
N LYS A 179 -1.47 6.84 28.06
CA LYS A 179 -2.62 7.78 28.12
C LYS A 179 -3.80 7.20 28.89
N VAL A 180 -4.10 5.92 28.70
CA VAL A 180 -5.12 5.24 29.52
C VAL A 180 -4.71 5.24 30.98
N ASN A 181 -3.42 4.98 31.28
CA ASN A 181 -2.90 5.03 32.65
C ASN A 181 -3.04 6.43 33.29
N GLU A 182 -2.76 7.51 32.55
CA GLU A 182 -2.96 8.89 33.04
C GLU A 182 -4.44 9.14 33.42
N LYS A 183 -5.37 8.69 32.60
CA LYS A 183 -6.81 8.78 32.85
C LYS A 183 -7.22 8.03 34.13
N LEU A 184 -6.78 6.79 34.27
CA LEU A 184 -7.09 5.93 35.42
C LEU A 184 -6.37 6.40 36.70
N ALA A 185 -5.16 6.95 36.57
CA ALA A 185 -4.44 7.55 37.69
C ALA A 185 -5.24 8.69 38.34
N SER A 186 -5.90 9.52 37.53
CA SER A 186 -6.78 10.58 38.01
C SER A 186 -8.02 10.01 38.69
N LYS A 187 -8.58 8.90 38.22
CA LYS A 187 -9.74 8.23 38.81
C LYS A 187 -9.43 7.56 40.14
N TYR A 188 -8.28 6.90 40.24
CA TYR A 188 -7.87 6.11 41.41
C TYR A 188 -6.87 6.81 42.32
N ASN A 189 -6.57 8.07 42.04
CA ASN A 189 -5.72 8.95 42.83
C ASN A 189 -4.31 8.40 43.11
N TYR A 190 -3.63 7.94 42.05
CA TYR A 190 -2.22 7.57 42.09
C TYR A 190 -1.38 8.40 41.12
N HIS A 191 -0.07 8.37 41.26
CA HIS A 191 0.84 9.15 40.43
C HIS A 191 1.24 8.38 39.18
N ALA A 192 0.69 8.75 37.98
CA ALA A 192 0.87 8.03 36.72
C ALA A 192 2.33 7.88 36.29
N ALA A 193 3.21 8.85 36.59
CA ALA A 193 4.63 8.77 36.23
C ALA A 193 5.43 7.77 37.09
N LEU A 194 4.94 7.47 38.31
CA LEU A 194 5.57 6.49 39.20
C LEU A 194 5.01 5.07 39.00
N TYR A 195 3.71 5.00 38.68
CA TYR A 195 2.98 3.75 38.60
C TYR A 195 2.27 3.63 37.24
N ASN A 196 2.88 2.95 36.28
CA ASN A 196 2.23 2.65 35.00
C ASN A 196 1.49 1.30 35.11
N TYR A 197 0.41 1.29 35.90
CA TYR A 197 -0.35 0.06 36.14
C TYR A 197 -0.97 -0.53 34.87
N THR A 198 -1.43 0.31 33.94
CA THR A 198 -1.98 -0.17 32.66
C THR A 198 -0.96 -0.97 31.85
N GLN A 199 0.29 -0.48 31.75
CA GLN A 199 1.37 -1.21 31.09
C GLN A 199 1.75 -2.49 31.85
N GLN A 200 1.73 -2.43 33.18
CA GLN A 200 2.05 -3.60 34.00
C GLN A 200 0.99 -4.70 33.87
N VAL A 201 -0.31 -4.35 33.83
CA VAL A 201 -1.38 -5.32 33.54
C VAL A 201 -1.21 -5.93 32.14
N ALA A 202 -0.91 -5.10 31.14
CA ALA A 202 -0.64 -5.59 29.79
C ALA A 202 0.57 -6.56 29.76
N ASN A 203 1.63 -6.26 30.52
CA ASN A 203 2.79 -7.14 30.64
C ASN A 203 2.44 -8.47 31.32
N VAL A 204 1.61 -8.45 32.37
CA VAL A 204 1.14 -9.70 33.02
C VAL A 204 0.38 -10.58 32.02
N LEU A 205 -0.51 -9.99 31.22
CA LEU A 205 -1.24 -10.74 30.20
C LEU A 205 -0.29 -11.37 29.18
N THR A 206 0.71 -10.63 28.73
CA THR A 206 1.73 -11.17 27.81
C THR A 206 2.63 -12.23 28.45
N GLU A 207 2.86 -12.14 29.76
CA GLU A 207 3.60 -13.16 30.51
C GLU A 207 2.81 -14.45 30.67
N LEU A 208 1.52 -14.36 30.93
CA LEU A 208 0.63 -15.53 30.96
C LEU A 208 0.65 -16.23 29.60
N TYR A 209 0.61 -15.48 28.49
CA TYR A 209 0.75 -16.03 27.16
C TYR A 209 2.11 -16.73 26.96
N ALA A 210 3.21 -16.04 27.23
CA ALA A 210 4.56 -16.56 27.01
C ALA A 210 4.94 -17.72 27.94
N SER A 211 4.26 -17.89 29.08
CA SER A 211 4.52 -18.99 30.03
C SER A 211 3.81 -20.30 29.68
N GLN A 212 2.93 -20.31 28.66
CA GLN A 212 2.25 -21.53 28.24
C GLN A 212 3.26 -22.59 27.79
N LYS A 213 3.06 -23.82 28.24
CA LYS A 213 3.93 -24.97 27.90
C LYS A 213 3.36 -25.82 26.75
N THR A 214 2.19 -25.48 26.26
CA THR A 214 1.53 -26.17 25.15
C THR A 214 2.23 -25.91 23.82
N VAL A 215 2.17 -26.86 22.89
CA VAL A 215 2.70 -26.67 21.52
C VAL A 215 1.93 -25.55 20.81
N GLU A 216 0.63 -25.53 21.01
CA GLU A 216 -0.26 -24.49 20.50
C GLU A 216 -0.55 -23.48 21.61
N MET A 217 -0.27 -22.21 21.33
CA MET A 217 -0.44 -21.11 22.28
C MET A 217 -1.76 -20.39 22.01
N VAL A 218 -2.50 -20.11 23.09
CA VAL A 218 -3.83 -19.50 23.05
C VAL A 218 -3.80 -18.10 23.64
N LYS A 219 -4.34 -17.10 22.93
CA LYS A 219 -4.38 -15.69 23.34
C LYS A 219 -5.27 -15.45 24.57
N PHE A 220 -6.42 -16.10 24.62
CA PHE A 220 -7.39 -15.89 25.71
C PHE A 220 -6.99 -16.58 27.00
N HIS A 221 -6.98 -15.82 28.10
CA HIS A 221 -6.63 -16.28 29.43
C HIS A 221 -7.83 -16.18 30.37
N LYS A 222 -7.86 -17.03 31.43
CA LYS A 222 -8.88 -16.90 32.46
C LYS A 222 -8.68 -15.57 33.21
N PHE A 223 -9.77 -14.85 33.43
CA PHE A 223 -9.75 -13.59 34.16
C PHE A 223 -9.22 -13.77 35.58
N ASP A 224 -9.51 -14.90 36.22
CA ASP A 224 -9.02 -15.24 37.55
C ASP A 224 -7.50 -15.39 37.61
N ASP A 225 -6.87 -15.94 36.54
CA ASP A 225 -5.41 -16.05 36.46
C ASP A 225 -4.79 -14.65 36.33
N LEU A 226 -5.35 -13.79 35.46
CA LEU A 226 -4.93 -12.40 35.35
C LEU A 226 -5.10 -11.66 36.69
N LEU A 227 -6.26 -11.80 37.32
CA LEU A 227 -6.57 -11.15 38.61
C LEU A 227 -5.59 -11.56 39.70
N LYS A 228 -5.23 -12.84 39.77
CA LYS A 228 -4.27 -13.38 40.73
C LYS A 228 -2.89 -12.75 40.60
N GLU A 229 -2.38 -12.64 39.40
CA GLU A 229 -1.06 -12.05 39.15
C GLU A 229 -1.07 -10.53 39.36
N VAL A 230 -2.12 -9.84 38.91
CA VAL A 230 -2.25 -8.38 39.01
C VAL A 230 -2.42 -7.92 40.47
N LYS A 231 -2.96 -8.74 41.38
CA LYS A 231 -3.02 -8.45 42.82
C LYS A 231 -1.64 -8.22 43.48
N ASN A 232 -0.58 -8.71 42.85
CA ASN A 232 0.79 -8.48 43.32
C ASN A 232 1.33 -7.10 42.87
N ILE A 233 0.63 -6.43 41.99
CA ILE A 233 1.06 -5.18 41.34
C ILE A 233 0.21 -3.99 41.76
N LEU A 234 -1.12 -4.17 41.74
CA LEU A 234 -2.08 -3.13 42.07
C LEU A 234 -2.53 -3.23 43.53
N PRO A 235 -2.90 -2.10 44.18
CA PRO A 235 -3.54 -2.14 45.46
C PRO A 235 -4.83 -2.99 45.44
N ASN A 236 -5.02 -3.81 46.47
CA ASN A 236 -6.11 -4.78 46.54
C ASN A 236 -7.52 -4.17 46.46
N ASP A 237 -7.68 -2.94 46.91
CA ASP A 237 -8.94 -2.19 46.93
C ASP A 237 -9.40 -1.70 45.58
N ILE A 238 -8.48 -1.55 44.62
CA ILE A 238 -8.80 -1.04 43.29
C ILE A 238 -8.71 -2.11 42.16
N VAL A 239 -8.01 -3.23 42.40
CA VAL A 239 -7.60 -4.17 41.33
C VAL A 239 -8.75 -4.65 40.47
N TYR A 240 -9.88 -5.04 41.05
CA TYR A 240 -11.03 -5.54 40.30
C TYR A 240 -11.66 -4.44 39.43
N ASN A 241 -11.93 -3.28 40.05
CA ASN A 241 -12.50 -2.14 39.35
C ASN A 241 -11.58 -1.61 38.26
N TYR A 242 -10.27 -1.65 38.51
CA TYR A 242 -9.27 -1.24 37.54
C TYR A 242 -9.29 -2.12 36.28
N LEU A 243 -9.38 -3.45 36.43
CA LEU A 243 -9.52 -4.37 35.30
C LEU A 243 -10.83 -4.15 34.54
N GLN A 244 -11.94 -3.88 35.23
CA GLN A 244 -13.22 -3.55 34.60
C GLN A 244 -13.15 -2.24 33.81
N ASP A 245 -12.43 -1.24 34.32
CA ASP A 245 -12.20 0.01 33.61
C ASP A 245 -11.33 -0.20 32.37
N LEU A 246 -10.32 -1.08 32.39
CA LEU A 246 -9.55 -1.41 31.20
C LEU A 246 -10.41 -2.06 30.10
N VAL A 247 -11.41 -2.86 30.48
CA VAL A 247 -12.41 -3.39 29.56
C VAL A 247 -13.30 -2.28 29.02
N SER A 248 -13.78 -1.39 29.89
CA SER A 248 -14.66 -0.26 29.52
C SER A 248 -13.95 0.76 28.63
N ASP A 249 -12.65 0.98 28.85
CA ASP A 249 -11.81 1.88 28.07
C ASP A 249 -11.31 1.25 26.75
N GLY A 250 -11.64 -0.04 26.52
CA GLY A 250 -11.34 -0.75 25.27
C GLY A 250 -9.87 -1.17 25.14
N VAL A 251 -9.15 -1.31 26.23
CA VAL A 251 -7.80 -1.91 26.26
C VAL A 251 -7.91 -3.43 26.26
N LEU A 252 -8.78 -3.97 27.12
CA LEU A 252 -9.07 -5.38 27.22
C LEU A 252 -10.47 -5.71 26.70
N ILE A 253 -10.68 -6.94 26.34
CA ILE A 253 -12.00 -7.53 26.08
C ILE A 253 -12.20 -8.70 27.02
N SER A 254 -13.42 -8.90 27.49
CA SER A 254 -13.76 -10.07 28.28
C SER A 254 -15.06 -10.71 27.74
N TYR A 255 -15.13 -12.04 27.81
CA TYR A 255 -16.34 -12.78 27.47
C TYR A 255 -16.46 -14.02 28.35
N ILE A 256 -17.67 -14.55 28.46
CA ILE A 256 -17.97 -15.73 29.25
C ILE A 256 -18.03 -16.93 28.29
N ASN A 257 -17.20 -17.98 28.56
CA ASN A 257 -17.24 -19.23 27.80
C ASN A 257 -18.42 -20.12 28.23
N LYS A 258 -18.64 -21.23 27.54
CA LYS A 258 -19.73 -22.18 27.85
C LYS A 258 -19.64 -22.81 29.26
N GLN A 259 -18.44 -22.88 29.84
CA GLN A 259 -18.19 -23.36 31.20
C GLN A 259 -18.49 -22.31 32.28
N GLY A 260 -18.92 -21.09 31.88
CA GLY A 260 -19.17 -19.98 32.78
C GLY A 260 -17.88 -19.26 33.25
N GLU A 261 -16.73 -19.54 32.64
CA GLU A 261 -15.46 -18.90 32.98
C GLU A 261 -15.34 -17.58 32.19
N ILE A 262 -14.86 -16.54 32.85
CA ILE A 262 -14.56 -15.25 32.20
C ILE A 262 -13.18 -15.37 31.58
N LEU A 263 -13.11 -15.18 30.26
CA LEU A 263 -11.88 -15.12 29.50
C LEU A 263 -11.55 -13.66 29.14
N VAL A 264 -10.27 -13.34 29.03
CA VAL A 264 -9.78 -11.99 28.78
C VAL A 264 -8.64 -12.01 27.77
N ASP A 265 -8.60 -11.00 26.89
CA ASP A 265 -7.50 -10.71 25.98
C ASP A 265 -7.45 -9.20 25.68
N PHE A 266 -6.49 -8.77 24.87
CA PHE A 266 -6.51 -7.42 24.32
C PHE A 266 -7.73 -7.20 23.41
N ASN A 267 -8.35 -6.04 23.54
CA ASN A 267 -9.56 -5.72 22.76
C ASN A 267 -9.29 -5.61 21.24
N PHE A 268 -8.05 -5.30 20.86
CA PHE A 268 -7.65 -5.25 19.46
C PHE A 268 -6.58 -6.31 19.21
N ASP A 269 -6.86 -7.28 18.33
CA ASP A 269 -5.92 -8.34 18.00
C ASP A 269 -4.55 -7.81 17.60
N LEU A 270 -4.50 -6.75 16.77
CA LEU A 270 -3.23 -6.16 16.36
C LEU A 270 -2.40 -5.64 17.55
N VAL A 271 -3.06 -5.11 18.60
CA VAL A 271 -2.38 -4.71 19.85
C VAL A 271 -1.84 -5.93 20.56
N GLY A 272 -2.66 -6.99 20.70
CA GLY A 272 -2.28 -8.26 21.28
C GLY A 272 -1.09 -8.88 20.53
N ASP A 273 -1.18 -8.98 19.21
CA ASP A 273 -0.14 -9.55 18.36
C ASP A 273 1.23 -8.91 18.60
N TYR A 274 1.31 -7.58 18.60
CA TYR A 274 2.55 -6.86 18.85
C TYR A 274 3.04 -6.99 20.29
N MET A 275 2.13 -6.98 21.27
CA MET A 275 2.47 -7.15 22.68
C MET A 275 2.97 -8.56 22.97
N TYR A 276 2.31 -9.60 22.47
CA TYR A 276 2.71 -10.99 22.62
C TYR A 276 4.04 -11.28 21.90
N ALA A 277 4.20 -10.78 20.66
CA ALA A 277 5.44 -10.91 19.92
C ALA A 277 6.62 -10.27 20.66
N ALA A 278 6.45 -9.07 21.22
CA ALA A 278 7.48 -8.41 22.00
C ALA A 278 7.90 -9.23 23.23
N ALA A 279 6.95 -9.82 23.98
CA ALA A 279 7.23 -10.66 25.14
C ALA A 279 7.96 -11.95 24.75
N LEU A 280 7.57 -12.58 23.64
CA LEU A 280 8.26 -13.77 23.12
C LEU A 280 9.71 -13.47 22.70
N ILE A 281 9.94 -12.34 22.06
CA ILE A 281 11.28 -11.91 21.63
C ILE A 281 12.18 -11.61 22.85
N ASP A 282 11.64 -11.05 23.91
CA ASP A 282 12.41 -10.72 25.10
C ASP A 282 12.82 -11.96 25.90
N LYS A 283 11.93 -12.93 26.05
CA LYS A 283 12.16 -14.06 26.98
C LYS A 283 13.11 -15.13 26.48
N GLN A 284 13.03 -15.63 25.32
CA GLN A 284 13.92 -16.58 24.64
C GLN A 284 13.25 -17.05 23.34
N TRP A 285 13.11 -16.14 22.41
CA TRP A 285 12.38 -16.39 21.20
C TRP A 285 12.81 -17.69 20.46
N LYS A 286 14.06 -18.15 20.63
CA LYS A 286 14.54 -19.40 20.05
C LYS A 286 13.77 -20.64 20.55
N GLU A 287 13.25 -20.62 21.76
CA GLU A 287 12.43 -21.70 22.31
C GLU A 287 11.03 -21.72 21.71
N TYR A 288 10.56 -20.57 21.22
CA TYR A 288 9.20 -20.42 20.68
C TYR A 288 9.11 -20.68 19.18
N VAL A 289 10.24 -20.68 18.46
CA VAL A 289 10.29 -20.86 17.00
C VAL A 289 9.67 -22.17 16.52
N GLY A 290 9.65 -23.21 17.36
CA GLY A 290 9.02 -24.50 17.07
C GLY A 290 7.55 -24.63 17.51
N ARG A 291 6.98 -23.61 18.15
CA ARG A 291 5.59 -23.62 18.63
C ARG A 291 4.66 -23.02 17.58
N ILE A 292 3.40 -23.43 17.63
CA ILE A 292 2.35 -22.88 16.76
C ILE A 292 1.70 -21.72 17.51
N PHE A 293 1.86 -20.52 17.00
CA PHE A 293 1.16 -19.34 17.46
C PHE A 293 0.45 -18.65 16.30
N ASP A 294 -0.45 -17.76 16.64
CA ASP A 294 -1.30 -17.04 15.68
C ASP A 294 -0.48 -16.34 14.59
N ASN A 295 -0.98 -16.30 13.37
CA ASN A 295 -0.32 -15.67 12.24
C ASN A 295 -0.03 -14.18 12.47
N GLY A 296 -0.93 -13.45 13.15
CA GLY A 296 -0.71 -12.05 13.49
C GLY A 296 0.49 -11.84 14.42
N ILE A 297 0.67 -12.73 15.42
CA ILE A 297 1.85 -12.70 16.30
C ILE A 297 3.12 -13.01 15.50
N TYR A 298 3.03 -13.94 14.54
CA TYR A 298 4.15 -14.26 13.67
C TYR A 298 4.57 -13.07 12.82
N GLU A 299 3.63 -12.38 12.19
CA GLU A 299 3.87 -11.16 11.41
C GLU A 299 4.45 -10.04 12.28
N ALA A 300 3.88 -9.81 13.47
CA ALA A 300 4.42 -8.85 14.44
C ALA A 300 5.85 -9.21 14.86
N THR A 301 6.17 -10.52 15.01
CA THR A 301 7.53 -10.99 15.30
C THR A 301 8.48 -10.65 14.16
N CYS A 302 8.07 -10.84 12.90
CA CYS A 302 8.87 -10.48 11.71
C CYS A 302 9.19 -8.97 11.64
N VAL A 303 8.30 -8.12 12.17
CA VAL A 303 8.54 -6.66 12.26
C VAL A 303 9.43 -6.31 13.45
N LEU A 304 9.18 -6.89 14.63
CA LEU A 304 9.82 -6.49 15.87
C LEU A 304 11.20 -7.13 16.08
N LEU A 305 11.44 -8.34 15.60
CA LEU A 305 12.70 -9.06 15.80
C LEU A 305 13.91 -8.28 15.26
N PRO A 306 13.87 -7.69 14.06
CA PRO A 306 14.95 -6.83 13.58
C PRO A 306 15.16 -5.59 14.45
N LEU A 307 14.07 -4.98 14.94
CA LEU A 307 14.15 -3.77 15.77
C LEU A 307 14.69 -4.04 17.16
N MET A 308 14.33 -5.19 17.77
CA MET A 308 14.69 -5.52 19.15
C MET A 308 16.01 -6.27 19.28
N LYS A 309 16.35 -7.11 18.32
CA LYS A 309 17.53 -8.01 18.37
C LYS A 309 18.47 -7.83 17.17
N GLY A 310 18.12 -7.05 16.15
CA GLY A 310 18.93 -6.89 14.92
C GLY A 310 18.97 -8.15 14.05
N ILE A 311 17.94 -8.99 14.07
CA ILE A 311 17.94 -10.30 13.42
C ILE A 311 16.73 -10.41 12.49
N GLU A 312 16.95 -10.80 11.23
CA GLU A 312 15.87 -11.05 10.30
C GLU A 312 15.33 -12.48 10.43
N ILE A 313 14.01 -12.64 10.27
CA ILE A 313 13.33 -13.92 10.36
C ILE A 313 13.83 -14.94 9.33
N THR A 314 14.29 -14.47 8.17
CA THR A 314 14.84 -15.29 7.09
C THR A 314 16.11 -16.04 7.50
N ASN A 315 16.86 -15.51 8.47
CA ASN A 315 18.08 -16.11 8.99
C ASN A 315 17.81 -17.33 9.90
N TYR A 316 16.53 -17.61 10.19
CA TYR A 316 16.16 -18.72 11.07
C TYR A 316 15.45 -19.83 10.34
N HIS A 317 15.92 -21.06 10.59
CA HIS A 317 15.25 -22.26 10.14
C HIS A 317 14.07 -22.56 11.07
N ILE A 318 12.87 -22.21 10.65
CA ILE A 318 11.64 -22.59 11.33
C ILE A 318 11.18 -23.89 10.68
N SER A 319 11.15 -24.98 11.44
CA SER A 319 10.92 -26.34 10.93
C SER A 319 9.61 -26.54 10.15
N ASN A 320 8.62 -25.67 10.37
CA ASN A 320 7.29 -25.78 9.79
C ASN A 320 7.02 -24.76 8.66
N ILE A 321 7.99 -23.90 8.30
CA ILE A 321 7.80 -22.86 7.29
C ILE A 321 8.86 -22.99 6.21
N SER A 322 8.42 -23.16 4.96
CA SER A 322 9.32 -23.23 3.81
C SER A 322 10.13 -21.92 3.63
N TYR A 323 11.29 -22.04 3.00
CA TYR A 323 12.12 -20.86 2.71
C TYR A 323 11.37 -19.79 1.90
N GLY A 324 10.63 -20.21 0.86
CA GLY A 324 9.85 -19.30 0.04
C GLY A 324 8.76 -18.57 0.83
N HIS A 325 8.09 -19.25 1.75
CA HIS A 325 7.08 -18.61 2.61
C HIS A 325 7.72 -17.60 3.57
N ARG A 326 8.90 -17.87 4.11
CA ARG A 326 9.64 -16.90 4.93
C ARG A 326 10.07 -15.67 4.15
N GLN A 327 10.48 -15.82 2.89
CA GLN A 327 10.79 -14.69 2.02
C GLN A 327 9.55 -13.85 1.75
N GLN A 328 8.41 -14.48 1.49
CA GLN A 328 7.16 -13.76 1.28
C GLN A 328 6.76 -12.96 2.53
N LEU A 329 6.80 -13.57 3.70
CA LEU A 329 6.55 -12.89 4.98
C LEU A 329 7.52 -11.74 5.24
N PHE A 330 8.80 -11.93 4.94
CA PHE A 330 9.78 -10.84 5.03
C PHE A 330 9.37 -9.66 4.16
N VAL A 331 9.01 -9.90 2.90
CA VAL A 331 8.57 -8.86 1.96
C VAL A 331 7.29 -8.17 2.45
N ASP A 332 6.31 -8.92 2.91
CA ASP A 332 5.04 -8.37 3.40
C ASP A 332 5.24 -7.48 4.63
N THR A 333 6.16 -7.86 5.52
CA THR A 333 6.47 -7.06 6.71
C THR A 333 7.34 -5.84 6.42
N LEU A 334 8.10 -5.79 5.32
CA LEU A 334 8.84 -4.59 4.92
C LEU A 334 7.95 -3.35 4.82
N LYS A 335 6.70 -3.54 4.39
CA LYS A 335 5.69 -2.46 4.27
C LYS A 335 5.30 -1.85 5.61
N GLN A 336 5.47 -2.60 6.71
CA GLN A 336 5.08 -2.21 8.06
C GLN A 336 6.25 -1.66 8.88
N ARG A 337 7.46 -1.65 8.32
CA ARG A 337 8.67 -1.22 9.02
C ARG A 337 8.91 0.26 8.87
N PHE A 338 9.23 0.90 9.96
CA PHE A 338 9.66 2.31 9.99
C PHE A 338 11.15 2.47 9.69
N PHE A 339 11.89 1.38 9.72
CA PHE A 339 13.33 1.33 9.54
C PHE A 339 13.72 0.03 8.85
N ILE A 340 14.65 0.11 7.92
CA ILE A 340 15.23 -1.05 7.24
C ILE A 340 16.61 -1.31 7.84
N SER A 341 16.78 -2.48 8.46
CA SER A 341 18.04 -2.88 9.10
C SER A 341 19.12 -3.22 8.05
N SER A 342 20.38 -3.22 8.46
CA SER A 342 21.47 -3.68 7.60
C SER A 342 21.31 -5.14 7.18
N ASP A 343 20.81 -5.99 8.07
CA ASP A 343 20.53 -7.39 7.77
C ASP A 343 19.38 -7.54 6.77
N ALA A 344 18.35 -6.66 6.85
CA ALA A 344 17.30 -6.61 5.84
C ALA A 344 17.84 -6.25 4.45
N ILE A 345 18.80 -5.31 4.36
CA ILE A 345 19.44 -4.96 3.08
C ILE A 345 20.18 -6.18 2.50
N ILE A 346 20.88 -6.96 3.33
CA ILE A 346 21.53 -8.20 2.89
C ILE A 346 20.50 -9.22 2.36
N GLU A 347 19.36 -9.36 3.02
CA GLU A 347 18.29 -10.24 2.55
C GLU A 347 17.65 -9.76 1.25
N ILE A 348 17.47 -8.45 1.09
CA ILE A 348 16.99 -7.82 -0.15
C ILE A 348 17.95 -8.11 -1.31
N ASP A 349 19.27 -8.02 -1.08
CA ASP A 349 20.28 -8.35 -2.08
C ASP A 349 20.25 -9.85 -2.46
N LYS A 350 19.98 -10.75 -1.50
CA LYS A 350 19.76 -12.18 -1.81
C LYS A 350 18.50 -12.37 -2.67
N ILE A 351 17.40 -11.72 -2.34
CA ILE A 351 16.16 -11.78 -3.13
C ILE A 351 16.42 -11.30 -4.56
N LYS A 352 17.16 -10.19 -4.74
CA LYS A 352 17.53 -9.70 -6.06
C LYS A 352 18.22 -10.75 -6.93
N ASN A 353 19.09 -11.58 -6.34
CA ASN A 353 19.83 -12.61 -7.06
C ASN A 353 19.02 -13.89 -7.34
N ILE A 354 17.96 -14.14 -6.57
CA ILE A 354 17.15 -15.36 -6.66
C ILE A 354 15.85 -15.10 -7.44
N ASP A 355 15.19 -14.00 -7.17
CA ASP A 355 13.87 -13.64 -7.71
C ASP A 355 13.82 -12.14 -8.02
N LEU A 356 14.18 -11.80 -9.25
CA LEU A 356 14.23 -10.42 -9.73
C LEU A 356 12.82 -9.78 -9.78
N ASP A 357 11.78 -10.58 -10.05
CA ASP A 357 10.41 -10.10 -10.11
C ASP A 357 9.93 -9.67 -8.71
N LEU A 358 10.18 -10.48 -7.70
CA LEU A 358 9.90 -10.13 -6.30
C LEU A 358 10.72 -8.91 -5.85
N PHE A 359 11.99 -8.81 -6.26
CA PHE A 359 12.83 -7.65 -5.97
C PHE A 359 12.24 -6.35 -6.55
N TYR A 360 11.72 -6.38 -7.77
CA TYR A 360 11.11 -5.20 -8.38
C TYR A 360 9.80 -4.78 -7.66
N GLU A 361 9.04 -5.72 -7.12
CA GLU A 361 7.84 -5.42 -6.32
C GLU A 361 8.17 -4.71 -5.01
N ILE A 362 9.34 -4.93 -4.42
CA ILE A 362 9.72 -4.27 -3.16
C ILE A 362 10.43 -2.92 -3.37
N LEU A 363 10.94 -2.61 -4.56
CA LEU A 363 11.65 -1.35 -4.81
C LEU A 363 10.86 -0.09 -4.43
N PRO A 364 9.56 0.03 -4.74
CA PRO A 364 8.76 1.18 -4.32
C PRO A 364 8.71 1.36 -2.79
N ILE A 365 8.77 0.24 -2.05
CA ILE A 365 8.80 0.26 -0.58
C ILE A 365 10.16 0.79 -0.11
N LEU A 366 11.25 0.30 -0.72
CA LEU A 366 12.60 0.71 -0.37
C LEU A 366 12.86 2.20 -0.69
N ALA A 367 12.22 2.70 -1.74
CA ALA A 367 12.41 4.08 -2.20
C ALA A 367 12.01 5.15 -1.18
N ILE A 368 11.18 4.81 -0.18
CA ILE A 368 10.78 5.74 0.88
C ILE A 368 11.66 5.64 2.15
N HIS A 369 12.67 4.78 2.15
CA HIS A 369 13.60 4.59 3.25
C HIS A 369 15.01 5.11 2.90
N SER A 370 15.51 6.08 3.67
CA SER A 370 16.84 6.67 3.43
C SER A 370 17.97 5.65 3.55
N GLU A 371 17.78 4.62 4.37
CA GLU A 371 18.73 3.51 4.60
C GLU A 371 18.97 2.68 3.33
N CYS A 372 18.00 2.66 2.42
CA CYS A 372 18.08 1.92 1.16
C CYS A 372 18.70 2.71 0.01
N HIS A 373 19.37 3.85 0.30
CA HIS A 373 19.94 4.72 -0.73
C HIS A 373 20.89 3.98 -1.68
N SER A 374 21.82 3.21 -1.14
CA SER A 374 22.77 2.44 -1.94
C SER A 374 22.12 1.41 -2.85
N THR A 375 21.09 0.72 -2.37
CA THR A 375 20.33 -0.26 -3.16
C THR A 375 19.59 0.43 -4.32
N ILE A 376 18.92 1.55 -4.06
CA ILE A 376 18.22 2.31 -5.11
C ILE A 376 19.21 2.91 -6.11
N GLU A 377 20.36 3.43 -5.67
CA GLU A 377 21.39 3.96 -6.54
C GLU A 377 22.01 2.86 -7.43
N MET A 378 22.25 1.68 -6.89
CA MET A 378 22.70 0.52 -7.66
C MET A 378 21.70 0.16 -8.76
N VAL A 379 20.42 0.06 -8.45
CA VAL A 379 19.35 -0.23 -9.43
C VAL A 379 19.30 0.86 -10.51
N ASN A 380 19.40 2.14 -10.13
CA ASN A 380 19.42 3.25 -11.07
C ASN A 380 20.58 3.12 -12.06
N ASN A 381 21.78 2.79 -11.59
CA ASN A 381 22.96 2.61 -12.42
C ASN A 381 22.84 1.38 -13.34
N GLU A 382 22.27 0.29 -12.83
CA GLU A 382 21.99 -0.90 -13.64
C GLU A 382 20.98 -0.60 -14.77
N LEU A 383 19.84 0.03 -14.46
CA LEU A 383 18.83 0.40 -15.46
C LEU A 383 19.38 1.41 -16.49
N LYS A 384 20.25 2.34 -16.06
CA LYS A 384 20.92 3.28 -16.95
C LYS A 384 21.89 2.58 -17.89
N GLY A 385 22.63 1.57 -17.42
CA GLY A 385 23.57 0.78 -18.20
C GLY A 385 22.95 -0.16 -19.21
N MET A 386 21.66 -0.51 -19.06
CA MET A 386 20.95 -1.40 -19.97
C MET A 386 20.66 -0.71 -21.31
N SER A 387 20.65 -1.48 -22.40
CA SER A 387 20.03 -1.04 -23.64
C SER A 387 18.51 -0.83 -23.43
N MET A 388 17.87 -0.05 -24.30
CA MET A 388 16.42 0.18 -24.20
C MET A 388 15.63 -1.14 -24.25
N ILE A 389 16.04 -2.08 -25.11
CA ILE A 389 15.39 -3.40 -25.22
C ILE A 389 15.54 -4.22 -23.94
N GLU A 390 16.73 -4.28 -23.37
CA GLU A 390 16.97 -5.01 -22.11
C GLU A 390 16.19 -4.40 -20.94
N ARG A 391 16.13 -3.07 -20.87
CA ARG A 391 15.36 -2.37 -19.85
C ARG A 391 13.87 -2.63 -20.00
N ASP A 392 13.35 -2.58 -21.22
CA ASP A 392 11.95 -2.92 -21.47
C ASP A 392 11.64 -4.36 -21.08
N GLN A 393 12.48 -5.31 -21.46
CA GLN A 393 12.27 -6.72 -21.14
C GLN A 393 12.30 -6.99 -19.63
N LYS A 394 13.24 -6.40 -18.90
CA LYS A 394 13.43 -6.66 -17.46
C LYS A 394 12.55 -5.80 -16.58
N TRP A 395 12.43 -4.50 -16.88
CA TRP A 395 11.74 -3.51 -16.06
C TRP A 395 10.31 -3.24 -16.53
N SER A 396 10.14 -2.71 -17.77
CA SER A 396 8.81 -2.27 -18.21
C SER A 396 7.82 -3.41 -18.33
N MET A 397 8.28 -4.58 -18.79
CA MET A 397 7.44 -5.75 -18.97
C MET A 397 7.03 -6.41 -17.66
N HIS A 398 7.88 -6.36 -16.63
CA HIS A 398 7.53 -6.86 -15.29
C HIS A 398 6.20 -6.27 -14.80
N PHE A 399 6.03 -4.96 -14.93
CA PHE A 399 4.82 -4.26 -14.47
C PHE A 399 3.63 -4.34 -15.44
N THR A 400 3.79 -4.95 -16.60
CA THR A 400 2.76 -5.00 -17.65
C THR A 400 2.19 -6.39 -17.84
N ILE A 401 3.01 -7.44 -17.81
CA ILE A 401 2.63 -8.82 -18.18
C ILE A 401 2.30 -9.68 -16.97
N ASN A 402 3.05 -9.55 -15.90
CA ASN A 402 2.97 -10.47 -14.76
C ASN A 402 1.68 -10.31 -13.92
N ASN A 403 0.88 -9.28 -14.21
CA ASN A 403 -0.37 -9.06 -13.50
C ASN A 403 -1.54 -8.95 -14.49
N TYR A 404 -2.49 -9.88 -14.43
CA TYR A 404 -3.77 -9.77 -15.12
C TYR A 404 -4.50 -8.45 -14.82
N ASP A 405 -4.17 -7.81 -13.68
CA ASP A 405 -4.62 -6.47 -13.30
C ASP A 405 -3.41 -5.62 -12.89
N PRO A 406 -2.82 -4.86 -13.82
CA PRO A 406 -1.68 -3.99 -13.52
C PRO A 406 -1.96 -2.96 -12.41
N SER A 407 -3.25 -2.67 -12.12
CA SER A 407 -3.62 -1.71 -11.07
C SER A 407 -3.25 -2.18 -9.66
N ARG A 408 -2.95 -3.46 -9.48
CA ARG A 408 -2.60 -4.08 -8.20
C ARG A 408 -1.10 -4.11 -7.92
N THR A 409 -0.24 -3.75 -8.87
CA THR A 409 1.22 -3.73 -8.64
C THR A 409 1.60 -2.70 -7.58
N GLU A 410 2.62 -2.99 -6.79
CA GLU A 410 3.12 -2.06 -5.77
C GLU A 410 3.59 -0.74 -6.40
N LEU A 411 4.13 -0.78 -7.61
CA LEU A 411 4.54 0.42 -8.33
C LEU A 411 3.38 1.36 -8.66
N ILE A 412 2.20 0.82 -9.07
CA ILE A 412 1.01 1.65 -9.32
C ILE A 412 0.44 2.19 -8.02
N LYS A 413 0.38 1.37 -6.96
CA LYS A 413 -0.04 1.83 -5.63
C LYS A 413 0.86 2.96 -5.14
N PHE A 414 2.17 2.79 -5.27
CA PHE A 414 3.17 3.80 -4.95
C PHE A 414 3.00 5.08 -5.76
N SER A 415 2.77 4.95 -7.08
CA SER A 415 2.53 6.10 -7.97
C SER A 415 1.27 6.86 -7.59
N LYS A 416 0.17 6.17 -7.28
CA LYS A 416 -1.07 6.78 -6.80
C LYS A 416 -0.87 7.49 -5.46
N TRP A 417 -0.19 6.83 -4.52
CA TRP A 417 0.16 7.43 -3.23
C TRP A 417 0.98 8.73 -3.43
N ALA A 418 2.06 8.69 -4.20
CA ALA A 418 2.89 9.86 -4.46
C ALA A 418 2.15 10.99 -5.20
N ALA A 419 1.14 10.65 -6.01
CA ALA A 419 0.27 11.63 -6.65
C ALA A 419 -0.76 12.26 -5.68
N SER A 420 -1.10 11.58 -4.59
CA SER A 420 -2.12 12.02 -3.62
C SER A 420 -1.55 12.76 -2.41
N ILE A 421 -0.24 12.64 -2.15
CA ILE A 421 0.38 13.26 -0.97
C ILE A 421 0.24 14.79 -1.02
N SER A 422 0.03 15.40 0.14
CA SER A 422 -0.15 16.85 0.22
C SER A 422 1.16 17.59 -0.13
N ARG A 423 1.03 18.79 -0.70
CA ARG A 423 2.21 19.64 -0.99
C ARG A 423 3.06 19.88 0.25
N LYS A 424 2.43 20.07 1.42
CA LYS A 424 3.15 20.24 2.69
C LYS A 424 3.97 19.00 3.02
N SER A 425 3.39 17.81 2.88
CA SER A 425 4.09 16.55 3.13
C SER A 425 5.24 16.33 2.15
N ALA A 426 5.03 16.62 0.86
CA ALA A 426 6.08 16.54 -0.15
C ALA A 426 7.24 17.51 0.12
N SER A 427 6.95 18.74 0.58
CA SER A 427 7.99 19.75 0.84
C SER A 427 8.91 19.40 2.01
N ILE A 428 8.38 18.76 3.06
CA ILE A 428 9.15 18.34 4.24
C ILE A 428 9.90 17.01 4.08
N MET A 429 9.61 16.26 2.99
CA MET A 429 10.31 15.02 2.65
C MET A 429 11.82 15.27 2.54
N PRO A 430 12.69 14.43 3.14
CA PRO A 430 14.12 14.52 2.92
C PRO A 430 14.47 14.42 1.43
N ASP A 431 15.40 15.25 0.95
CA ASP A 431 15.74 15.29 -0.48
C ASP A 431 16.27 13.95 -1.01
N ILE A 432 16.97 13.18 -0.17
CA ILE A 432 17.43 11.84 -0.52
C ILE A 432 16.25 10.89 -0.82
N VAL A 433 15.22 10.92 0.01
CA VAL A 433 14.00 10.10 -0.17
C VAL A 433 13.20 10.57 -1.38
N ALA A 434 13.05 11.90 -1.54
CA ALA A 434 12.37 12.47 -2.71
C ALA A 434 13.08 12.09 -4.03
N LYS A 435 14.43 12.09 -4.04
CA LYS A 435 15.24 11.65 -5.18
C LYS A 435 15.03 10.17 -5.48
N GLN A 436 15.11 9.31 -4.46
CA GLN A 436 14.91 7.86 -4.61
C GLN A 436 13.52 7.55 -5.19
N ALA A 437 12.48 8.13 -4.57
CA ALA A 437 11.10 7.98 -5.03
C ALA A 437 10.91 8.47 -6.48
N ALA A 438 11.46 9.64 -6.79
CA ALA A 438 11.40 10.20 -8.14
C ALA A 438 12.13 9.32 -9.17
N CYS A 439 13.28 8.73 -8.84
CA CYS A 439 13.98 7.81 -9.75
C CYS A 439 13.12 6.61 -10.14
N ILE A 440 12.48 5.96 -9.17
CA ILE A 440 11.60 4.81 -9.44
C ILE A 440 10.41 5.22 -10.32
N LEU A 441 9.82 6.41 -10.06
CA LEU A 441 8.74 6.94 -10.88
C LEU A 441 9.19 7.30 -12.30
N ILE A 442 10.39 7.89 -12.47
CA ILE A 442 10.93 8.27 -13.77
C ILE A 442 11.22 7.05 -14.64
N TRP A 443 11.76 5.96 -14.05
CA TRP A 443 11.92 4.71 -14.78
C TRP A 443 10.61 4.11 -15.27
N SER A 444 9.48 4.47 -14.64
CA SER A 444 8.14 4.06 -15.09
C SER A 444 7.65 4.81 -16.34
N PHE A 445 8.33 5.88 -16.76
CA PHE A 445 7.92 6.65 -17.95
C PHE A 445 8.10 5.86 -19.24
N SER A 446 9.00 4.87 -19.28
CA SER A 446 9.16 3.96 -20.41
C SER A 446 8.12 2.85 -20.48
N SER A 447 7.28 2.68 -19.46
CA SER A 447 6.26 1.62 -19.43
C SER A 447 5.27 1.75 -20.59
N PRO A 448 4.92 0.67 -21.30
CA PRO A 448 3.84 0.68 -22.30
C PRO A 448 2.45 0.92 -21.68
N TYR A 449 2.31 0.75 -20.36
CA TYR A 449 1.05 0.98 -19.65
C TYR A 449 0.80 2.47 -19.40
N ARG A 450 -0.08 3.07 -20.21
CA ARG A 450 -0.35 4.51 -20.20
C ARG A 450 -0.74 5.06 -18.84
N LEU A 451 -1.63 4.35 -18.10
CA LEU A 451 -2.07 4.80 -16.79
C LEU A 451 -0.90 4.97 -15.81
N LEU A 452 0.04 4.01 -15.79
CA LEU A 452 1.23 4.09 -14.96
C LEU A 452 2.08 5.31 -15.33
N ARG A 453 2.36 5.52 -16.63
CA ARG A 453 3.14 6.69 -17.07
C ARG A 453 2.53 8.00 -16.64
N ASP A 454 1.21 8.15 -16.82
CA ASP A 454 0.51 9.39 -16.52
C ASP A 454 0.43 9.67 -15.01
N VAL A 455 0.15 8.64 -14.22
CA VAL A 455 0.13 8.76 -12.75
C VAL A 455 1.54 9.02 -12.22
N ALA A 456 2.56 8.29 -12.71
CA ALA A 456 3.95 8.48 -12.31
C ALA A 456 4.46 9.91 -12.63
N THR A 457 4.08 10.47 -13.80
CA THR A 457 4.43 11.85 -14.16
C THR A 457 3.82 12.84 -13.16
N LYS A 458 2.53 12.72 -12.87
CA LYS A 458 1.82 13.57 -11.89
C LYS A 458 2.40 13.42 -10.49
N ALA A 459 2.71 12.19 -10.10
CA ALA A 459 3.33 11.86 -8.82
C ALA A 459 4.71 12.55 -8.67
N THR A 460 5.55 12.45 -9.68
CA THR A 460 6.88 13.07 -9.67
C THR A 460 6.79 14.59 -9.57
N ILE A 461 5.86 15.22 -10.30
CA ILE A 461 5.59 16.66 -10.17
C ILE A 461 5.19 17.01 -8.74
N ASN A 462 4.28 16.23 -8.16
CA ASN A 462 3.78 16.47 -6.81
C ASN A 462 4.88 16.36 -5.75
N LEU A 463 5.77 15.38 -5.89
CA LEU A 463 6.91 15.21 -4.99
C LEU A 463 7.94 16.33 -5.08
N LEU A 464 8.20 16.86 -6.28
CA LEU A 464 9.37 17.68 -6.57
C LEU A 464 9.06 19.18 -6.79
N GLN A 465 7.80 19.61 -6.77
CA GLN A 465 7.42 21.00 -7.09
C GLN A 465 8.11 22.07 -6.23
N ASP A 466 8.58 21.71 -5.05
CA ASP A 466 9.30 22.61 -4.13
C ASP A 466 10.78 22.18 -3.91
N LYS A 467 11.36 21.33 -4.79
CA LYS A 467 12.69 20.72 -4.64
C LYS A 467 13.58 20.91 -5.90
N PRO A 468 13.95 22.16 -6.23
CA PRO A 468 14.74 22.44 -7.43
C PRO A 468 16.09 21.72 -7.47
N ASN A 469 16.78 21.57 -6.34
CA ASN A 469 18.08 20.90 -6.28
C ASN A 469 17.97 19.41 -6.61
N VAL A 470 16.90 18.75 -6.20
CA VAL A 470 16.63 17.35 -6.56
C VAL A 470 16.40 17.23 -8.07
N LEU A 471 15.60 18.14 -8.66
CA LEU A 471 15.38 18.19 -10.11
C LEU A 471 16.67 18.36 -10.89
N ILE A 472 17.57 19.27 -10.46
CA ILE A 472 18.88 19.47 -11.09
C ILE A 472 19.67 18.15 -11.11
N GLY A 473 19.75 17.46 -9.99
CA GLY A 473 20.43 16.16 -9.90
C GLY A 473 19.79 15.06 -10.75
N LEU A 474 18.46 15.09 -10.93
CA LEU A 474 17.75 14.15 -11.80
C LEU A 474 17.98 14.46 -13.28
N ILE A 475 18.05 15.75 -13.66
CA ILE A 475 18.42 16.16 -15.03
C ILE A 475 19.82 15.64 -15.34
N ASP A 476 20.79 15.81 -14.44
CA ASP A 476 22.16 15.31 -14.63
C ASP A 476 22.18 13.80 -14.83
N PHE A 477 21.41 13.07 -14.03
CA PHE A 477 21.42 11.61 -14.10
C PHE A 477 20.75 11.06 -15.36
N PHE A 478 19.58 11.62 -15.73
CA PHE A 478 18.75 11.08 -16.82
C PHE A 478 19.01 11.70 -18.19
N ASN A 479 19.78 12.77 -18.30
CA ASN A 479 19.99 13.49 -19.56
C ASN A 479 20.66 12.64 -20.65
N ASP A 480 21.48 11.67 -20.27
CA ASP A 480 22.21 10.76 -21.17
C ASP A 480 21.66 9.33 -21.17
N VAL A 481 20.52 9.07 -20.55
CA VAL A 481 19.82 7.79 -20.64
C VAL A 481 19.40 7.55 -22.09
N ASN A 482 19.65 6.34 -22.59
CA ASN A 482 19.37 5.94 -23.98
C ASN A 482 17.86 5.72 -24.26
N ASP A 483 16.99 6.57 -23.70
CA ASP A 483 15.55 6.51 -23.88
C ASP A 483 14.99 7.93 -24.03
N PRO A 484 14.73 8.37 -25.28
CA PRO A 484 14.22 9.71 -25.53
C PRO A 484 12.89 10.01 -24.83
N TYR A 485 12.06 8.99 -24.61
CA TYR A 485 10.75 9.16 -23.99
C TYR A 485 10.84 9.43 -22.48
N ILE A 486 11.77 8.79 -21.78
CA ILE A 486 12.09 9.12 -20.39
C ILE A 486 12.53 10.56 -20.28
N GLN A 487 13.41 11.02 -21.18
CA GLN A 487 13.90 12.38 -21.18
C GLN A 487 12.77 13.40 -21.46
N GLN A 488 11.95 13.13 -22.47
CA GLN A 488 10.80 13.98 -22.79
C GLN A 488 9.88 14.16 -21.58
N ARG A 489 9.53 13.06 -20.91
CA ARG A 489 8.68 13.08 -19.73
C ARG A 489 9.34 13.75 -18.52
N LEU A 490 10.66 13.64 -18.38
CA LEU A 490 11.40 14.36 -17.34
C LEU A 490 11.24 15.88 -17.51
N TYR A 491 11.34 16.39 -18.73
CA TYR A 491 11.13 17.82 -18.97
C TYR A 491 9.65 18.25 -18.79
N ALA A 492 8.70 17.37 -19.05
CA ALA A 492 7.31 17.60 -18.64
C ALA A 492 7.17 17.72 -17.11
N VAL A 493 7.91 16.92 -16.34
CA VAL A 493 7.98 17.06 -14.88
C VAL A 493 8.60 18.38 -14.47
N VAL A 494 9.74 18.76 -15.05
CA VAL A 494 10.39 20.07 -14.80
C VAL A 494 9.42 21.22 -15.02
N HIS A 495 8.76 21.24 -16.19
CA HIS A 495 7.73 22.21 -16.51
C HIS A 495 6.61 22.23 -15.46
N GLY A 496 6.06 21.06 -15.11
CA GLY A 496 5.00 20.96 -14.11
C GLY A 496 5.43 21.47 -12.72
N CYS A 497 6.67 21.20 -12.29
CA CYS A 497 7.22 21.68 -11.02
C CYS A 497 7.41 23.19 -11.00
N VAL A 498 7.86 23.77 -12.11
CA VAL A 498 8.05 25.21 -12.25
C VAL A 498 6.71 25.95 -12.18
N TYR A 499 5.66 25.42 -12.81
CA TYR A 499 4.34 26.05 -12.80
C TYR A 499 3.54 25.86 -11.52
N ARG A 500 3.87 24.84 -10.72
CA ARG A 500 3.08 24.49 -9.52
C ARG A 500 3.71 24.90 -8.20
N GLY A 501 5.04 25.02 -8.16
CA GLY A 501 5.76 25.15 -6.91
C GLY A 501 6.85 26.21 -6.92
N LYS A 502 7.72 26.15 -5.92
CA LYS A 502 8.84 27.09 -5.74
C LYS A 502 9.98 26.90 -6.74
N CYS A 503 9.90 25.90 -7.59
CA CYS A 503 10.91 25.69 -8.63
C CYS A 503 10.99 26.86 -9.63
N CYS A 504 9.95 27.68 -9.74
CA CYS A 504 9.98 28.92 -10.55
C CYS A 504 10.95 29.99 -10.02
N GLU A 505 11.32 29.93 -8.75
CA GLU A 505 12.26 30.87 -8.13
C GLU A 505 13.73 30.44 -8.32
N SER A 506 14.00 29.25 -8.88
CA SER A 506 15.33 28.68 -8.99
C SER A 506 16.00 29.04 -10.32
N VAL A 507 16.84 30.07 -10.29
CA VAL A 507 17.72 30.46 -11.40
C VAL A 507 18.65 29.33 -11.82
N GLU A 508 19.19 28.57 -10.85
CA GLU A 508 20.07 27.43 -11.12
C GLU A 508 19.37 26.31 -11.89
N LEU A 509 18.10 26.04 -11.59
CA LEU A 509 17.29 25.08 -12.37
C LEU A 509 17.11 25.58 -13.82
N GLY A 510 16.81 26.87 -14.01
CA GLY A 510 16.69 27.49 -15.34
C GLY A 510 17.98 27.38 -16.15
N LYS A 511 19.14 27.70 -15.54
CA LYS A 511 20.45 27.52 -16.17
C LYS A 511 20.72 26.06 -16.53
N LYS A 512 20.39 25.13 -15.62
CA LYS A 512 20.58 23.69 -15.85
C LYS A 512 19.76 23.19 -17.03
N VAL A 513 18.50 23.58 -17.13
CA VAL A 513 17.62 23.22 -18.26
C VAL A 513 18.18 23.82 -19.56
N PHE A 514 18.62 25.09 -19.54
CA PHE A 514 19.25 25.73 -20.69
C PHE A 514 20.49 25.00 -21.18
N GLU A 515 21.42 24.68 -20.27
CA GLU A 515 22.65 23.95 -20.56
C GLU A 515 22.37 22.57 -21.17
N ALA A 516 21.42 21.84 -20.58
CA ALA A 516 21.11 20.47 -20.98
C ALA A 516 20.39 20.37 -22.33
N VAL A 517 19.58 21.38 -22.70
CA VAL A 517 18.72 21.30 -23.90
C VAL A 517 19.18 22.24 -25.01
N PHE A 518 19.46 23.50 -24.72
CA PHE A 518 19.66 24.56 -25.72
C PHE A 518 21.11 25.00 -25.91
N ASN A 519 21.97 24.76 -24.93
CA ASN A 519 23.41 25.07 -25.05
C ASN A 519 24.23 23.88 -25.58
N THR A 520 23.65 23.11 -26.47
CA THR A 520 24.24 21.96 -27.14
C THR A 520 24.49 22.29 -28.61
N PRO A 521 25.51 21.65 -29.28
CA PRO A 521 25.76 21.88 -30.69
C PRO A 521 24.57 21.55 -31.60
N ILE A 522 23.77 20.56 -31.22
CA ILE A 522 22.55 20.14 -31.91
C ILE A 522 21.44 20.00 -30.88
N VAL A 523 20.43 20.83 -30.98
CA VAL A 523 19.23 20.72 -30.13
C VAL A 523 18.44 19.48 -30.54
N ARG A 524 18.09 18.63 -29.60
CA ARG A 524 17.38 17.37 -29.87
C ARG A 524 16.09 17.63 -30.66
N PRO A 525 15.79 16.83 -31.70
CA PRO A 525 14.61 17.01 -32.54
C PRO A 525 13.33 16.47 -31.90
N ASP A 526 13.09 16.75 -30.63
CA ASP A 526 11.89 16.40 -29.88
C ASP A 526 11.11 17.68 -29.55
N ILE A 527 9.96 17.84 -30.19
CA ILE A 527 9.12 19.03 -30.08
C ILE A 527 8.63 19.23 -28.65
N LEU A 528 8.12 18.16 -28.00
CA LEU A 528 7.56 18.25 -26.64
C LEU A 528 8.65 18.54 -25.59
N LEU A 529 9.80 17.88 -25.72
CA LEU A 529 10.93 18.13 -24.82
C LEU A 529 11.36 19.59 -24.90
N ARG A 530 11.53 20.13 -26.12
CA ARG A 530 11.92 21.53 -26.36
C ARG A 530 10.90 22.49 -25.79
N ASP A 531 9.61 22.24 -26.04
CA ASP A 531 8.53 23.12 -25.59
C ASP A 531 8.44 23.15 -24.07
N TYR A 532 8.48 21.99 -23.40
CA TYR A 532 8.52 21.92 -21.94
C TYR A 532 9.73 22.65 -21.36
N ALA A 533 10.93 22.42 -21.93
CA ALA A 533 12.14 23.06 -21.47
C ALA A 533 12.10 24.59 -21.67
N ARG A 534 11.66 25.05 -22.85
CA ARG A 534 11.49 26.47 -23.18
C ARG A 534 10.51 27.13 -22.22
N CYS A 535 9.32 26.57 -22.07
CA CYS A 535 8.29 27.13 -21.19
C CYS A 535 8.76 27.19 -19.73
N ALA A 536 9.51 26.18 -19.26
CA ALA A 536 10.09 26.21 -17.91
C ALA A 536 11.09 27.35 -17.73
N ILE A 537 12.03 27.55 -18.70
CA ILE A 537 13.00 28.63 -18.65
C ILE A 537 12.31 29.99 -18.73
N ASP A 538 11.37 30.18 -19.65
CA ASP A 538 10.61 31.42 -19.80
C ASP A 538 9.90 31.79 -18.50
N PHE A 539 9.25 30.84 -17.86
CA PHE A 539 8.52 31.11 -16.62
C PHE A 539 9.47 31.43 -15.45
N ILE A 540 10.56 30.69 -15.31
CA ILE A 540 11.59 31.02 -14.30
C ILE A 540 12.12 32.44 -14.56
N ASN A 541 12.45 32.78 -15.81
CA ASN A 541 12.99 34.08 -16.16
C ASN A 541 12.01 35.23 -15.91
N GLN A 542 10.69 34.97 -16.01
CA GLN A 542 9.65 35.93 -15.62
C GLN A 542 9.56 36.11 -14.09
N CYS A 543 9.73 35.05 -13.32
CA CYS A 543 9.71 35.12 -11.85
C CYS A 543 11.00 35.73 -11.31
N THR A 544 12.14 35.29 -11.84
CA THR A 544 13.49 35.72 -11.44
C THR A 544 14.40 35.72 -12.67
N PRO A 545 14.90 36.88 -13.12
CA PRO A 545 15.76 36.98 -14.30
C PRO A 545 16.97 36.03 -14.23
N ILE A 546 17.24 35.34 -15.34
CA ILE A 546 18.33 34.37 -15.45
C ILE A 546 19.52 35.04 -16.14
N ASP A 547 20.48 35.49 -15.35
CA ASP A 547 21.69 36.08 -15.90
C ASP A 547 22.67 35.02 -16.43
N GLY A 548 23.41 35.37 -17.48
CA GLY A 548 24.50 34.56 -18.03
C GLY A 548 24.09 33.51 -19.06
N ILE A 549 22.82 33.48 -19.49
CA ILE A 549 22.35 32.63 -20.59
C ILE A 549 21.92 33.49 -21.81
N ASN A 550 22.05 32.91 -23.01
CA ASN A 550 21.50 33.52 -24.19
C ASN A 550 20.05 33.05 -24.40
N ILE A 551 19.10 33.79 -23.86
CA ILE A 551 17.67 33.45 -23.90
C ILE A 551 17.13 33.28 -25.33
N LYS A 552 17.72 33.96 -26.36
CA LYS A 552 17.29 33.79 -27.74
C LYS A 552 17.53 32.40 -28.31
N LYS A 553 18.41 31.61 -27.69
CA LYS A 553 18.66 30.22 -28.11
C LYS A 553 17.51 29.26 -27.78
N ILE A 554 16.59 29.65 -26.87
CA ILE A 554 15.45 28.78 -26.53
C ILE A 554 14.29 28.94 -27.55
N GLU A 555 14.36 29.90 -28.44
CA GLU A 555 13.34 30.15 -29.45
C GLU A 555 13.68 29.47 -30.79
N PRO A 556 12.66 28.97 -31.52
CA PRO A 556 12.88 28.46 -32.88
C PRO A 556 13.27 29.61 -33.85
N PRO A 557 13.96 29.31 -34.97
CA PRO A 557 14.30 27.98 -35.46
C PRO A 557 15.55 27.40 -34.77
N TYR A 558 15.48 26.11 -34.43
CA TYR A 558 16.63 25.39 -33.86
C TYR A 558 17.51 24.85 -34.97
N GLY A 559 18.82 24.87 -34.75
CA GLY A 559 19.78 24.16 -35.60
C GLY A 559 19.64 22.66 -35.45
N VAL A 560 18.95 22.01 -36.35
CA VAL A 560 18.73 20.55 -36.32
C VAL A 560 19.38 19.95 -37.55
N ASN A 561 20.29 19.02 -37.31
CA ASN A 561 20.89 18.22 -38.40
C ASN A 561 20.04 16.94 -38.61
N PHE A 562 18.78 17.13 -39.04
CA PHE A 562 17.88 16.02 -39.34
C PHE A 562 17.63 15.93 -40.83
N ASN A 563 17.98 14.82 -41.43
CA ASN A 563 17.72 14.54 -42.84
C ASN A 563 16.57 13.51 -42.95
N PHE A 564 15.40 13.99 -43.40
CA PHE A 564 14.21 13.16 -43.62
C PHE A 564 14.48 11.97 -44.55
N ASN A 565 15.43 12.09 -45.49
CA ASN A 565 15.81 11.01 -46.39
C ASN A 565 16.51 9.84 -45.67
N GLN A 566 16.94 10.02 -44.42
CA GLN A 566 17.54 8.98 -43.57
C GLN A 566 16.50 8.28 -42.69
N CYS A 567 15.25 8.70 -42.69
CA CYS A 567 14.19 7.98 -42.01
C CYS A 567 14.01 6.60 -42.65
N PRO A 568 14.12 5.51 -41.87
CA PRO A 568 13.87 4.19 -42.41
C PRO A 568 12.41 4.06 -42.84
N LYS A 569 12.18 3.38 -43.93
CA LYS A 569 10.82 3.00 -44.36
C LYS A 569 10.24 1.97 -43.38
N ARG A 570 8.90 1.93 -43.28
CA ARG A 570 8.18 0.97 -42.44
C ARG A 570 8.64 -0.47 -42.67
N GLU A 571 8.73 -0.89 -43.93
CA GLU A 571 9.14 -2.24 -44.30
C GLU A 571 10.56 -2.57 -43.81
N THR A 572 11.44 -1.58 -43.80
CA THR A 572 12.81 -1.74 -43.27
C THR A 572 12.82 -1.92 -41.77
N VAL A 573 11.97 -1.17 -41.04
CA VAL A 573 11.84 -1.29 -39.59
C VAL A 573 11.21 -2.62 -39.20
N GLU A 574 10.14 -3.03 -39.88
CA GLU A 574 9.46 -4.30 -39.65
C GLU A 574 10.39 -5.48 -39.93
N SER A 575 11.08 -5.48 -41.09
CA SER A 575 11.99 -6.57 -41.46
C SER A 575 13.18 -6.71 -40.49
N LYS A 576 13.60 -5.60 -39.85
CA LYS A 576 14.75 -5.59 -38.94
C LYS A 576 14.39 -5.91 -37.50
N TYR A 577 13.23 -5.48 -37.03
CA TYR A 577 12.88 -5.47 -35.61
C TYR A 577 11.64 -6.31 -35.27
N HIS A 578 10.85 -6.75 -36.24
CA HIS A 578 9.75 -7.67 -35.96
C HIS A 578 10.32 -9.03 -35.52
N LEU A 579 9.87 -9.49 -34.36
CA LEU A 579 10.22 -10.82 -33.83
C LEU A 579 8.97 -11.71 -33.81
N ASP A 580 9.15 -12.97 -34.07
CA ASP A 580 8.13 -14.00 -33.89
C ASP A 580 8.67 -15.20 -33.09
N GLU A 581 7.78 -16.07 -32.63
CA GLU A 581 8.14 -17.22 -31.80
C GLU A 581 9.02 -18.24 -32.57
N THR A 582 9.02 -18.21 -33.90
CA THR A 582 9.82 -19.13 -34.74
C THR A 582 11.30 -18.78 -34.78
N MET A 583 11.65 -17.54 -34.40
CA MET A 583 13.02 -17.04 -34.36
C MET A 583 13.82 -17.48 -33.13
N GLY A 584 13.23 -18.30 -32.25
CA GLY A 584 13.91 -18.83 -31.06
C GLY A 584 14.01 -17.87 -29.88
N PHE A 585 13.32 -16.72 -29.91
CA PHE A 585 13.21 -15.82 -28.79
C PHE A 585 12.12 -16.28 -27.82
N ASP A 586 12.29 -15.95 -26.54
CA ASP A 586 11.26 -16.20 -25.54
C ASP A 586 10.01 -15.32 -25.78
N LYS A 587 8.84 -15.81 -25.32
CA LYS A 587 7.55 -15.13 -25.53
C LYS A 587 7.52 -13.69 -25.00
N LYS A 588 8.23 -13.41 -23.90
CA LYS A 588 8.28 -12.07 -23.29
C LYS A 588 9.03 -11.11 -24.21
N THR A 589 10.14 -11.54 -24.78
CA THR A 589 10.93 -10.75 -25.74
C THR A 589 10.11 -10.43 -27.00
N VAL A 590 9.48 -11.45 -27.61
CA VAL A 590 8.63 -11.27 -28.80
C VAL A 590 7.49 -10.30 -28.52
N PHE A 591 6.80 -10.49 -27.40
CA PHE A 591 5.69 -9.61 -27.02
C PHE A 591 6.15 -8.16 -26.78
N THR A 592 7.28 -7.95 -26.08
CA THR A 592 7.83 -6.62 -25.82
C THR A 592 8.15 -5.90 -27.11
N GLN A 593 8.86 -6.55 -28.02
CA GLN A 593 9.25 -5.98 -29.30
C GLN A 593 8.02 -5.58 -30.14
N ASN A 594 7.04 -6.48 -30.24
CA ASN A 594 5.82 -6.22 -30.99
C ASN A 594 4.98 -5.10 -30.37
N LYS A 595 4.97 -4.98 -29.03
CA LYS A 595 4.31 -3.85 -28.36
C LYS A 595 4.99 -2.52 -28.64
N ILE A 596 6.32 -2.47 -28.68
CA ILE A 596 7.07 -1.27 -29.05
C ILE A 596 6.73 -0.86 -30.49
N LEU A 597 6.80 -1.81 -31.43
CA LEU A 597 6.48 -1.52 -32.83
C LEU A 597 5.03 -1.02 -33.00
N SER A 598 4.06 -1.68 -32.37
CA SER A 598 2.65 -1.30 -32.47
C SER A 598 2.35 0.06 -31.81
N SER A 599 3.11 0.48 -30.79
CA SER A 599 2.95 1.79 -30.17
C SER A 599 3.39 2.94 -31.10
N MET A 600 4.23 2.65 -32.07
CA MET A 600 4.74 3.62 -33.05
C MET A 600 3.87 3.74 -34.30
N GLU A 601 2.88 2.86 -34.48
CA GLU A 601 1.99 2.88 -35.64
C GLU A 601 1.05 4.07 -35.60
N THR A 602 0.93 4.75 -36.75
CA THR A 602 0.00 5.88 -36.94
C THR A 602 -1.31 5.42 -37.59
N GLU A 603 -1.34 4.22 -38.15
CA GLU A 603 -2.49 3.68 -38.86
C GLU A 603 -3.31 2.73 -37.98
N TYR A 604 -4.62 2.69 -38.25
CA TYR A 604 -5.52 1.74 -37.60
C TYR A 604 -5.28 0.33 -38.16
N SER A 605 -4.85 -0.60 -37.32
CA SER A 605 -4.75 -2.00 -37.74
C SER A 605 -6.08 -2.73 -37.51
N ASN A 606 -6.65 -3.27 -38.60
CA ASN A 606 -7.85 -4.10 -38.54
C ASN A 606 -7.59 -5.34 -37.67
N GLY A 607 -8.21 -5.43 -36.51
CA GLY A 607 -8.36 -6.63 -35.72
C GLY A 607 -7.56 -6.76 -34.44
N VAL A 608 -6.65 -5.86 -34.11
CA VAL A 608 -5.98 -5.82 -32.81
C VAL A 608 -6.06 -4.41 -32.25
N CYS A 609 -6.64 -4.27 -31.10
CA CYS A 609 -6.82 -3.06 -30.31
C CYS A 609 -5.82 -1.94 -30.60
N GLY A 610 -5.92 -1.17 -31.66
CA GLY A 610 -5.42 0.10 -31.46
C GLY A 610 -4.48 0.76 -32.39
N TYR A 611 -4.69 2.01 -32.43
CA TYR A 611 -3.75 3.05 -32.85
C TYR A 611 -2.50 3.01 -31.99
N GLY A 612 -1.34 3.29 -32.52
CA GLY A 612 -0.18 3.68 -31.76
C GLY A 612 -0.49 4.90 -30.88
N ASP A 613 0.33 5.16 -29.87
CA ASP A 613 0.10 6.26 -28.92
C ASP A 613 -0.12 7.62 -29.60
N PHE A 614 0.61 7.88 -30.67
CA PHE A 614 0.46 9.13 -31.44
C PHE A 614 -0.87 9.19 -32.20
N GLY A 615 -1.21 8.14 -32.93
CA GLY A 615 -2.47 8.06 -33.67
C GLY A 615 -3.68 8.15 -32.74
N ARG A 616 -3.61 7.46 -31.61
CA ARG A 616 -4.65 7.51 -30.57
C ARG A 616 -4.79 8.89 -29.95
N TYR A 617 -3.69 9.55 -29.61
CA TYR A 617 -3.71 10.91 -29.09
C TYR A 617 -4.34 11.90 -30.10
N THR A 618 -3.90 11.85 -31.35
CA THR A 618 -4.43 12.70 -32.41
C THR A 618 -5.92 12.47 -32.63
N PHE A 619 -6.34 11.19 -32.66
CA PHE A 619 -7.73 10.81 -32.83
C PHE A 619 -8.60 11.25 -31.64
N GLU A 620 -8.16 11.02 -30.40
CA GLU A 620 -8.90 11.46 -29.21
C GLU A 620 -8.98 12.98 -29.09
N ALA A 621 -7.91 13.70 -29.41
CA ALA A 621 -7.91 15.16 -29.41
C ALA A 621 -8.86 15.71 -30.48
N TYR A 622 -8.86 15.09 -31.64
CA TYR A 622 -9.76 15.46 -32.75
C TYR A 622 -11.22 15.17 -32.42
N LEU A 623 -11.52 13.98 -31.87
CA LEU A 623 -12.87 13.62 -31.41
C LEU A 623 -13.40 14.62 -30.37
N ARG A 624 -12.59 14.96 -29.36
CA ARG A 624 -13.00 15.91 -28.32
C ARG A 624 -13.33 17.29 -28.89
N SER A 625 -12.56 17.76 -29.88
CA SER A 625 -12.85 19.04 -30.53
C SER A 625 -14.15 19.04 -31.34
N TRP A 626 -14.66 17.86 -31.70
CA TRP A 626 -15.90 17.67 -32.44
C TRP A 626 -17.10 17.32 -31.55
N GLU A 627 -16.88 16.69 -30.38
CA GLU A 627 -17.94 16.44 -29.38
C GLU A 627 -18.53 17.77 -28.86
N ASP A 628 -17.75 18.85 -28.89
CA ASP A 628 -18.24 20.21 -28.58
C ASP A 628 -19.11 20.83 -29.69
N CYS A 629 -19.22 20.16 -30.86
CA CYS A 629 -20.09 20.60 -31.96
C CYS A 629 -21.43 19.86 -31.90
N GLU A 630 -22.49 20.54 -31.52
CA GLU A 630 -23.86 20.00 -31.43
C GLU A 630 -24.26 19.25 -32.71
N GLY A 631 -24.66 18.00 -32.59
CA GLY A 631 -25.42 17.27 -33.59
C GLY A 631 -24.75 16.12 -34.34
N TYR A 632 -23.51 15.72 -34.03
CA TYR A 632 -22.84 14.60 -34.69
C TYR A 632 -22.76 13.37 -33.78
N SER A 633 -23.16 12.19 -34.26
CA SER A 633 -23.03 10.94 -33.53
C SER A 633 -21.58 10.45 -33.52
N ALA A 634 -21.12 9.92 -32.37
CA ALA A 634 -19.77 9.38 -32.20
C ALA A 634 -19.40 8.28 -33.24
N SER A 635 -20.39 7.58 -33.83
CA SER A 635 -20.19 6.60 -34.89
C SER A 635 -19.82 7.21 -36.24
N LEU A 636 -20.39 8.37 -36.58
CA LEU A 636 -20.09 9.11 -37.82
C LEU A 636 -18.69 9.73 -37.75
N LEU A 637 -18.32 10.25 -36.60
CA LEU A 637 -16.99 10.80 -36.33
C LEU A 637 -15.88 9.74 -36.39
N ARG A 638 -16.14 8.54 -35.89
CA ARG A 638 -15.20 7.39 -36.02
C ARG A 638 -14.95 7.02 -37.48
N ASN A 639 -15.99 7.04 -38.31
CA ASN A 639 -15.84 6.72 -39.72
C ASN A 639 -15.10 7.82 -40.49
N TYR A 640 -15.29 9.10 -40.11
CA TYR A 640 -14.57 10.22 -40.77
C TYR A 640 -13.09 10.28 -40.39
N ALA A 641 -12.74 10.04 -39.14
CA ALA A 641 -11.34 10.01 -38.67
C ALA A 641 -10.52 8.85 -39.25
N LEU A 642 -11.17 7.85 -39.84
CA LEU A 642 -10.52 6.75 -40.56
C LEU A 642 -10.16 7.13 -42.01
N TYR A 643 -10.64 8.26 -42.53
CA TYR A 643 -10.38 8.75 -43.88
C TYR A 643 -9.39 9.92 -43.96
N ILE A 644 -9.01 10.52 -42.83
CA ILE A 644 -7.96 11.52 -42.69
C ILE A 644 -6.67 10.88 -42.19
#